data_ccfc3ecc41ce4316ec5600f2d6456fe7
#
_entry.id   ccfc3ecc41ce4316ec5600f2d6456fe7
#
_cell.length_a   1.000
_cell.length_b   1.000
_cell.length_c   1.000
_cell.angle_alpha   90.00
_cell.angle_beta   90.00
_cell.angle_gamma   90.00
#
_symmetry.space_group_name_H-M   'P 1'
#
loop_
_entity.id
_entity.type
_entity.pdbx_description
1 polymer ?
#
loop_
_entity_poly.entity_id
_entity_poly.type
_entity_poly.pdbx_seq_one_letter_code
_entity_poly.pdbx_strand_id
1 'polypeptide(L)'
;MNRLPIETVLPELWNALKSNQMAVLQAPPGAGKTTGVPLFLIENNLVKGKILMLEPRRLAASAAAERMAEMLGEALGETVGYRMRGDSKSSKHTRIEVITEGILTRMIQSDPELRGIGCVIFDEFHERSLHSDTGLAFTLEVREALRPDLHLIVMSATLDSAAVATLIGDAPVITSKGRSFPVEPRFLSKPWAKPNTHGPQFEKAMADLIIQAANETDGGILAFLPGEGEIRRTKALLQNKLPKNCVLHALYSALPFADQRRAISPEKHGRKVVLATSIAETSLTIQDVRVVVDGGRARRARFNAGSSMTRLITDRITKAEATQRMGRAGRVADGICYKLWTKGEEGGMASLPSPEILSADIVNLILELAKWGTTDPTTLRFLDYPRNTDVAKAQLLLRSFGALDANNRITAHGTKLNAYPLHPRLANMLVYGGPDAPLLAALIESRDPLPRDTPSDITLRIEALKDPVRFANKRPFKPNNAITKSIKYEAKRLKHRPTNLTLAETLALAFPDRIGLRRKGNAPRFILSGGKGAVFRDDDTTGTNRLIIATDLDGNAREAKIRAALPITQAELVNVYGDQFEDVTLCEWSKQNCRVLSRKRTKFGQLVLDDQNWQDCPPNASNAAMCDGVRDLGLQCLPWTNPAIFFRARVEWLRAQDHTMPDLSDERLSENLTNWLEPHLTGIRTPDALNKLDLLKILRNTLSWNEQKTLDQLAPDSITAPTGTKLPIDYGAAQPKIAVRLQELFGMTTHPTAGSKRLPLLIELLSPARRPVQTTADLPNFWSTSYADVRKEMRGRYPRHPWPEDPTQMEPTRSVKPKKKN
;
A
#
# COMPACT_ATOMS: atom_id res chain seq x y z
N MET A 1 -48.59 -30.48 11.86
CA MET A 1 -47.36 -29.68 11.77
C MET A 1 -47.56 -28.54 10.79
N ASN A 2 -47.26 -27.31 11.17
CA ASN A 2 -47.34 -26.17 10.21
C ASN A 2 -46.32 -26.37 9.12
N ARG A 3 -46.74 -26.49 7.84
CA ARG A 3 -45.85 -26.60 6.68
C ARG A 3 -44.90 -25.42 6.64
N LEU A 4 -43.60 -25.69 6.49
CA LEU A 4 -42.58 -24.64 6.29
C LEU A 4 -42.76 -23.97 4.93
N PRO A 5 -42.53 -22.65 4.80
CA PRO A 5 -42.68 -21.94 3.53
C PRO A 5 -41.87 -22.55 2.37
N ILE A 6 -40.72 -23.12 2.68
CA ILE A 6 -39.84 -23.74 1.68
C ILE A 6 -40.49 -24.95 0.99
N GLU A 7 -41.35 -25.67 1.70
CA GLU A 7 -41.98 -26.88 1.18
C GLU A 7 -42.81 -26.61 -0.07
N THR A 8 -43.34 -25.42 -0.25
CA THR A 8 -44.15 -25.02 -1.42
C THR A 8 -43.35 -24.95 -2.71
N VAL A 9 -42.04 -24.72 -2.62
CA VAL A 9 -41.15 -24.58 -3.80
C VAL A 9 -40.21 -25.76 -4.01
N LEU A 10 -40.20 -26.74 -3.08
CA LEU A 10 -39.38 -27.95 -3.22
C LEU A 10 -39.68 -28.75 -4.50
N PRO A 11 -40.95 -28.88 -4.98
CA PRO A 11 -41.24 -29.58 -6.25
C PRO A 11 -40.64 -28.83 -7.46
N GLU A 12 -40.61 -27.50 -7.44
CA GLU A 12 -40.00 -26.70 -8.49
C GLU A 12 -38.46 -26.88 -8.46
N LEU A 13 -37.86 -26.86 -7.26
CA LEU A 13 -36.44 -27.14 -7.05
C LEU A 13 -36.09 -28.56 -7.60
N TRP A 14 -36.91 -29.54 -7.33
CA TRP A 14 -36.73 -30.90 -7.81
C TRP A 14 -36.67 -30.95 -9.36
N ASN A 15 -37.59 -30.28 -10.02
CA ASN A 15 -37.65 -30.24 -11.48
C ASN A 15 -36.44 -29.51 -12.06
N ALA A 16 -36.04 -28.40 -11.46
CA ALA A 16 -34.86 -27.65 -11.86
C ALA A 16 -33.57 -28.49 -11.75
N LEU A 17 -33.40 -29.20 -10.63
CA LEU A 17 -32.22 -30.05 -10.42
C LEU A 17 -32.19 -31.28 -11.36
N LYS A 18 -33.34 -31.84 -11.71
CA LYS A 18 -33.42 -32.92 -12.70
C LYS A 18 -33.00 -32.45 -14.10
N SER A 19 -33.41 -31.25 -14.49
CA SER A 19 -33.16 -30.72 -15.82
C SER A 19 -31.75 -30.14 -15.99
N ASN A 20 -31.30 -29.34 -15.01
CA ASN A 20 -30.09 -28.52 -15.09
C ASN A 20 -29.01 -28.91 -14.10
N GLN A 21 -29.32 -29.77 -13.11
CA GLN A 21 -28.41 -30.14 -12.00
C GLN A 21 -27.95 -28.97 -11.16
N MET A 22 -28.37 -27.77 -11.49
CA MET A 22 -28.02 -26.52 -10.80
C MET A 22 -29.27 -25.69 -10.54
N ALA A 23 -29.31 -25.01 -9.39
CA ALA A 23 -30.40 -24.11 -9.06
C ALA A 23 -29.93 -22.99 -8.09
N VAL A 24 -30.56 -21.83 -8.23
CA VAL A 24 -30.48 -20.76 -7.23
C VAL A 24 -31.77 -20.70 -6.45
N LEU A 25 -31.71 -20.82 -5.13
CA LEU A 25 -32.86 -20.78 -4.26
C LEU A 25 -32.87 -19.49 -3.46
N GLN A 26 -33.80 -18.62 -3.71
CA GLN A 26 -33.99 -17.38 -2.98
C GLN A 26 -35.11 -17.58 -1.96
N ALA A 27 -34.81 -17.50 -0.68
CA ALA A 27 -35.78 -17.62 0.40
C ALA A 27 -35.39 -16.76 1.59
N PRO A 28 -36.37 -16.05 2.21
CA PRO A 28 -36.06 -15.21 3.38
C PRO A 28 -35.63 -16.07 4.57
N PRO A 29 -34.93 -15.48 5.53
CA PRO A 29 -34.53 -16.19 6.75
C PRO A 29 -35.76 -16.74 7.49
N GLY A 30 -35.65 -18.02 7.94
CA GLY A 30 -36.77 -18.67 8.65
C GLY A 30 -37.74 -19.42 7.73
N ALA A 31 -37.55 -19.36 6.41
CA ALA A 31 -38.37 -20.16 5.47
C ALA A 31 -38.14 -21.69 5.59
N GLY A 32 -37.09 -22.12 6.29
CA GLY A 32 -36.73 -23.53 6.46
C GLY A 32 -35.79 -24.07 5.40
N LYS A 33 -35.13 -23.22 4.60
CA LYS A 33 -34.21 -23.60 3.52
C LYS A 33 -33.06 -24.49 4.00
N THR A 34 -32.37 -24.10 5.06
CA THR A 34 -31.16 -24.75 5.63
C THR A 34 -31.43 -26.19 6.06
N THR A 35 -32.61 -26.52 6.57
CA THR A 35 -32.96 -27.85 7.06
C THR A 35 -33.86 -28.62 6.07
N GLY A 36 -34.79 -27.91 5.41
CA GLY A 36 -35.76 -28.55 4.51
C GLY A 36 -35.15 -29.02 3.19
N VAL A 37 -34.23 -28.24 2.59
CA VAL A 37 -33.66 -28.61 1.28
C VAL A 37 -32.81 -29.88 1.35
N PRO A 38 -31.80 -30.01 2.25
CA PRO A 38 -30.99 -31.24 2.28
C PRO A 38 -31.79 -32.50 2.62
N LEU A 39 -32.76 -32.40 3.56
CA LEU A 39 -33.62 -33.52 3.93
C LEU A 39 -34.51 -33.98 2.74
N PHE A 40 -35.12 -33.01 2.05
CA PHE A 40 -35.94 -33.31 0.88
C PHE A 40 -35.15 -34.02 -0.23
N LEU A 41 -33.90 -33.63 -0.46
CA LEU A 41 -33.03 -34.23 -1.48
C LEU A 41 -32.72 -35.71 -1.15
N ILE A 42 -32.59 -36.05 0.14
CA ILE A 42 -32.34 -37.43 0.57
C ILE A 42 -33.63 -38.27 0.51
N GLU A 43 -34.72 -37.75 1.04
CA GLU A 43 -36.02 -38.43 1.07
C GLU A 43 -36.46 -38.84 -0.33
N ASN A 44 -36.21 -38.00 -1.33
CA ASN A 44 -36.59 -38.24 -2.70
C ASN A 44 -35.49 -38.94 -3.54
N ASN A 45 -34.35 -39.31 -2.96
CA ASN A 45 -33.24 -39.99 -3.63
C ASN A 45 -32.75 -39.29 -4.92
N LEU A 46 -32.81 -37.94 -4.96
CA LEU A 46 -32.36 -37.19 -6.12
C LEU A 46 -30.84 -37.24 -6.28
N VAL A 47 -30.13 -37.27 -5.17
CA VAL A 47 -28.70 -37.20 -5.12
C VAL A 47 -28.09 -38.56 -4.79
N LYS A 48 -27.23 -39.03 -5.67
CA LYS A 48 -26.40 -40.22 -5.41
C LYS A 48 -25.15 -39.80 -4.67
N GLY A 49 -24.95 -40.31 -3.44
CA GLY A 49 -23.80 -39.95 -2.59
C GLY A 49 -24.13 -38.94 -1.50
N LYS A 50 -23.10 -38.32 -0.97
CA LYS A 50 -23.18 -37.38 0.14
C LYS A 50 -23.55 -35.99 -0.34
N ILE A 51 -24.33 -35.28 0.45
CA ILE A 51 -24.60 -33.83 0.32
C ILE A 51 -23.65 -33.05 1.21
N LEU A 52 -22.85 -32.15 0.66
CA LEU A 52 -22.09 -31.18 1.41
C LEU A 52 -22.87 -29.86 1.46
N MET A 53 -23.16 -29.40 2.65
CA MET A 53 -23.80 -28.09 2.87
C MET A 53 -22.84 -27.13 3.57
N LEU A 54 -22.52 -26.01 2.92
CA LEU A 54 -21.65 -24.98 3.45
C LEU A 54 -22.43 -24.00 4.30
N GLU A 55 -21.93 -23.77 5.51
CA GLU A 55 -22.42 -22.75 6.42
C GLU A 55 -21.28 -21.81 6.83
N PRO A 56 -21.47 -20.46 6.81
CA PRO A 56 -20.38 -19.52 7.08
C PRO A 56 -19.93 -19.54 8.55
N ARG A 57 -20.77 -20.02 9.47
CA ARG A 57 -20.53 -19.89 10.93
C ARG A 57 -20.59 -21.24 11.64
N ARG A 58 -19.58 -21.50 12.48
CA ARG A 58 -19.46 -22.74 13.26
C ARG A 58 -20.72 -23.08 14.09
N LEU A 59 -21.28 -22.05 14.75
CA LEU A 59 -22.48 -22.24 15.58
C LEU A 59 -23.71 -22.59 14.71
N ALA A 60 -23.83 -21.98 13.55
CA ALA A 60 -24.91 -22.27 12.62
C ALA A 60 -24.78 -23.67 12.02
N ALA A 61 -23.55 -24.07 11.65
CA ALA A 61 -23.29 -25.40 11.10
C ALA A 61 -23.64 -26.50 12.11
N SER A 62 -23.23 -26.39 13.38
CA SER A 62 -23.60 -27.39 14.36
C SER A 62 -25.11 -27.40 14.67
N ALA A 63 -25.73 -26.22 14.80
CA ALA A 63 -27.16 -26.09 15.09
C ALA A 63 -28.03 -26.62 13.92
N ALA A 64 -27.64 -26.38 12.66
CA ALA A 64 -28.31 -26.92 11.48
C ALA A 64 -28.24 -28.44 11.44
N ALA A 65 -27.05 -29.01 11.69
CA ALA A 65 -26.87 -30.45 11.74
C ALA A 65 -27.64 -31.11 12.91
N GLU A 66 -27.57 -30.52 14.12
CA GLU A 66 -28.35 -30.98 15.26
C GLU A 66 -29.85 -30.95 14.96
N ARG A 67 -30.36 -29.87 14.38
CA ARG A 67 -31.77 -29.72 14.02
C ARG A 67 -32.25 -30.74 12.99
N MET A 68 -31.47 -31.00 11.95
CA MET A 68 -31.79 -32.00 10.92
C MET A 68 -31.79 -33.42 11.51
N ALA A 69 -30.82 -33.75 12.36
CA ALA A 69 -30.80 -35.03 13.08
C ALA A 69 -32.03 -35.22 13.99
N GLU A 70 -32.41 -34.17 14.74
CA GLU A 70 -33.66 -34.19 15.53
C GLU A 70 -34.90 -34.40 14.67
N MET A 71 -34.98 -33.78 13.48
CA MET A 71 -36.12 -33.95 12.58
C MET A 71 -36.22 -35.37 12.01
N LEU A 72 -35.09 -36.06 11.88
CA LEU A 72 -35.05 -37.49 11.49
C LEU A 72 -35.24 -38.45 12.68
N GLY A 73 -35.21 -37.96 13.92
CA GLY A 73 -35.25 -38.76 15.12
C GLY A 73 -33.98 -39.58 15.37
N GLU A 74 -32.82 -39.10 14.86
CA GLU A 74 -31.53 -39.79 14.92
C GLU A 74 -30.53 -39.06 15.78
N ALA A 75 -29.48 -39.76 16.18
CA ALA A 75 -28.33 -39.14 16.83
C ALA A 75 -27.46 -38.38 15.81
N LEU A 76 -26.90 -37.26 16.25
CA LEU A 76 -25.98 -36.49 15.42
C LEU A 76 -24.71 -37.28 15.09
N GLY A 77 -24.40 -37.39 13.80
CA GLY A 77 -23.29 -38.16 13.25
C GLY A 77 -23.74 -39.46 12.54
N GLU A 78 -25.03 -39.77 12.54
CA GLU A 78 -25.61 -40.87 11.77
C GLU A 78 -25.86 -40.40 10.33
N THR A 79 -27.10 -40.19 9.93
CA THR A 79 -27.45 -39.69 8.60
C THR A 79 -26.99 -38.24 8.40
N VAL A 80 -27.05 -37.42 9.45
CA VAL A 80 -26.62 -36.01 9.45
C VAL A 80 -25.43 -35.83 10.36
N GLY A 81 -24.39 -35.21 9.85
CA GLY A 81 -23.19 -34.85 10.60
C GLY A 81 -22.67 -33.48 10.25
N TYR A 82 -21.60 -33.05 10.95
CA TYR A 82 -20.89 -31.81 10.63
C TYR A 82 -19.38 -31.99 10.66
N ARG A 83 -18.67 -31.11 9.93
CA ARG A 83 -17.21 -31.00 9.96
C ARG A 83 -16.78 -29.53 9.97
N MET A 84 -16.02 -29.16 10.98
CA MET A 84 -15.47 -27.84 11.17
C MET A 84 -13.99 -27.94 11.56
N ARG A 85 -13.25 -26.83 11.47
CA ARG A 85 -11.83 -26.81 11.91
C ARG A 85 -11.75 -27.27 13.38
N GLY A 86 -11.18 -28.44 13.56
CA GLY A 86 -10.88 -28.99 14.90
C GLY A 86 -12.07 -29.62 15.63
N ASP A 87 -13.22 -29.76 14.97
CA ASP A 87 -14.39 -30.43 15.54
C ASP A 87 -15.20 -31.09 14.43
N SER A 88 -15.57 -32.34 14.64
CA SER A 88 -16.40 -33.07 13.67
C SER A 88 -17.20 -34.16 14.36
N LYS A 89 -18.44 -34.35 13.90
CA LYS A 89 -19.30 -35.48 14.25
C LYS A 89 -19.89 -36.02 12.95
N SER A 90 -19.27 -37.02 12.38
CA SER A 90 -19.71 -37.71 11.17
C SER A 90 -19.23 -39.15 11.20
N SER A 91 -19.95 -40.04 10.51
CA SER A 91 -19.63 -41.45 10.36
C SER A 91 -19.61 -41.84 8.87
N LYS A 92 -19.33 -43.11 8.60
CA LYS A 92 -19.46 -43.68 7.25
C LYS A 92 -20.90 -43.70 6.71
N HIS A 93 -21.89 -43.59 7.57
CA HIS A 93 -23.30 -43.55 7.24
C HIS A 93 -23.84 -42.13 6.98
N THR A 94 -23.05 -41.12 7.28
CA THR A 94 -23.44 -39.70 7.11
C THR A 94 -23.67 -39.39 5.62
N ARG A 95 -24.89 -38.97 5.29
CA ARG A 95 -25.35 -38.57 3.94
C ARG A 95 -25.45 -37.04 3.80
N ILE A 96 -25.77 -36.32 4.84
CA ILE A 96 -25.67 -34.85 4.87
C ILE A 96 -24.51 -34.46 5.79
N GLU A 97 -23.52 -33.79 5.25
CA GLU A 97 -22.42 -33.28 6.04
C GLU A 97 -22.40 -31.76 5.96
N VAL A 98 -22.74 -31.10 7.09
CA VAL A 98 -22.65 -29.63 7.19
C VAL A 98 -21.22 -29.23 7.47
N ILE A 99 -20.65 -28.42 6.58
CA ILE A 99 -19.25 -28.02 6.66
C ILE A 99 -19.10 -26.49 6.73
N THR A 100 -18.04 -26.01 7.40
CA THR A 100 -17.67 -24.60 7.27
C THR A 100 -16.93 -24.39 5.94
N GLU A 101 -17.13 -23.23 5.32
CA GLU A 101 -16.74 -22.90 3.94
C GLU A 101 -15.29 -23.28 3.59
N GLY A 102 -14.31 -22.97 4.44
CA GLY A 102 -12.89 -23.28 4.19
C GLY A 102 -12.56 -24.80 4.18
N ILE A 103 -13.51 -25.68 4.49
CA ILE A 103 -13.33 -27.13 4.37
C ILE A 103 -13.48 -27.58 2.92
N LEU A 104 -14.43 -26.99 2.18
CA LEU A 104 -14.69 -27.37 0.79
C LEU A 104 -13.47 -27.18 -0.11
N THR A 105 -12.85 -26.00 -0.08
CA THR A 105 -11.64 -25.71 -0.89
C THR A 105 -10.53 -26.72 -0.65
N ARG A 106 -10.33 -27.17 0.59
CA ARG A 106 -9.34 -28.20 0.91
C ARG A 106 -9.76 -29.59 0.42
N MET A 107 -11.04 -29.91 0.50
CA MET A 107 -11.55 -31.17 -0.05
C MET A 107 -11.34 -31.23 -1.55
N ILE A 108 -11.68 -30.19 -2.28
CA ILE A 108 -11.47 -30.08 -3.73
C ILE A 108 -9.96 -30.17 -4.07
N GLN A 109 -9.09 -29.47 -3.34
CA GLN A 109 -7.64 -29.53 -3.58
C GLN A 109 -7.02 -30.91 -3.29
N SER A 110 -7.62 -31.69 -2.39
CA SER A 110 -7.14 -33.05 -2.06
C SER A 110 -7.75 -34.15 -2.93
N ASP A 111 -8.97 -33.96 -3.35
CA ASP A 111 -9.72 -34.85 -4.25
C ASP A 111 -10.56 -33.98 -5.21
N PRO A 112 -10.01 -33.62 -6.39
CA PRO A 112 -10.71 -32.78 -7.36
C PRO A 112 -11.98 -33.39 -7.90
N GLU A 113 -12.06 -34.71 -7.92
CA GLU A 113 -13.26 -35.44 -8.36
C GLU A 113 -14.38 -35.42 -7.31
N LEU A 114 -14.13 -35.00 -6.05
CA LEU A 114 -15.08 -35.06 -4.96
C LEU A 114 -15.79 -36.42 -4.87
N ARG A 115 -15.02 -37.50 -4.83
CA ARG A 115 -15.53 -38.89 -4.86
C ARG A 115 -16.53 -39.14 -3.73
N GLY A 116 -17.66 -39.72 -4.09
CA GLY A 116 -18.73 -39.99 -3.13
C GLY A 116 -19.60 -38.79 -2.77
N ILE A 117 -19.30 -37.57 -3.28
CA ILE A 117 -20.13 -36.37 -3.15
C ILE A 117 -21.04 -36.28 -4.39
N GLY A 118 -22.34 -36.11 -4.15
CA GLY A 118 -23.32 -35.96 -5.23
C GLY A 118 -23.98 -34.59 -5.31
N CYS A 119 -23.85 -33.75 -4.23
CA CYS A 119 -24.39 -32.41 -4.23
C CYS A 119 -23.56 -31.49 -3.32
N VAL A 120 -23.36 -30.23 -3.77
CA VAL A 120 -22.81 -29.16 -2.97
C VAL A 120 -23.85 -28.04 -2.84
N ILE A 121 -24.16 -27.67 -1.63
CA ILE A 121 -25.10 -26.61 -1.28
C ILE A 121 -24.34 -25.45 -0.62
N PHE A 122 -24.40 -24.26 -1.20
CA PHE A 122 -23.89 -23.04 -0.62
C PHE A 122 -25.05 -22.33 0.09
N ASP A 123 -25.12 -22.41 1.45
CA ASP A 123 -26.12 -21.65 2.19
C ASP A 123 -25.58 -20.29 2.62
N GLU A 124 -26.48 -19.34 2.82
CA GLU A 124 -26.21 -17.94 3.17
C GLU A 124 -25.19 -17.27 2.24
N PHE A 125 -25.17 -17.62 0.95
CA PHE A 125 -24.20 -17.14 -0.04
C PHE A 125 -24.17 -15.60 -0.17
N HIS A 126 -25.24 -14.93 0.24
CA HIS A 126 -25.32 -13.47 0.30
C HIS A 126 -24.38 -12.82 1.33
N GLU A 127 -23.78 -13.57 2.24
CA GLU A 127 -22.70 -13.06 3.11
C GLU A 127 -21.42 -12.76 2.33
N ARG A 128 -21.25 -13.33 1.12
CA ARG A 128 -20.14 -13.09 0.19
C ARG A 128 -18.78 -13.19 0.85
N SER A 129 -18.59 -14.27 1.65
CA SER A 129 -17.29 -14.55 2.25
C SER A 129 -16.27 -14.94 1.17
N LEU A 130 -14.98 -14.67 1.44
CA LEU A 130 -13.88 -15.04 0.54
C LEU A 130 -13.84 -16.56 0.27
N HIS A 131 -14.10 -17.36 1.31
CA HIS A 131 -14.10 -18.83 1.21
C HIS A 131 -15.29 -19.37 0.42
N SER A 132 -16.46 -18.75 0.54
CA SER A 132 -17.66 -19.12 -0.22
C SER A 132 -17.45 -18.82 -1.70
N ASP A 133 -16.98 -17.62 -2.04
CA ASP A 133 -16.71 -17.22 -3.43
C ASP A 133 -15.64 -18.14 -4.06
N THR A 134 -14.56 -18.47 -3.33
CA THR A 134 -13.50 -19.38 -3.79
C THR A 134 -14.02 -20.82 -3.96
N GLY A 135 -14.80 -21.28 -2.99
CA GLY A 135 -15.41 -22.63 -3.04
C GLY A 135 -16.34 -22.79 -4.22
N LEU A 136 -17.14 -21.76 -4.53
CA LEU A 136 -18.02 -21.76 -5.70
C LEU A 136 -17.22 -21.78 -7.00
N ALA A 137 -16.19 -20.93 -7.14
CA ALA A 137 -15.35 -20.87 -8.33
C ALA A 137 -14.67 -22.22 -8.62
N PHE A 138 -14.11 -22.87 -7.61
CA PHE A 138 -13.53 -24.21 -7.75
C PHE A 138 -14.57 -25.28 -8.06
N THR A 139 -15.75 -25.22 -7.43
CA THR A 139 -16.84 -26.17 -7.71
C THR A 139 -17.33 -26.07 -9.14
N LEU A 140 -17.40 -24.84 -9.69
CA LEU A 140 -17.79 -24.64 -11.09
C LEU A 140 -16.75 -25.22 -12.05
N GLU A 141 -15.47 -25.04 -11.80
CA GLU A 141 -14.40 -25.59 -12.63
C GLU A 141 -14.39 -27.15 -12.55
N VAL A 142 -14.53 -27.70 -11.33
CA VAL A 142 -14.65 -29.17 -11.14
C VAL A 142 -15.85 -29.73 -11.90
N ARG A 143 -16.99 -29.07 -11.85
CA ARG A 143 -18.18 -29.48 -12.61
C ARG A 143 -17.91 -29.47 -14.10
N GLU A 144 -17.32 -28.43 -14.62
CA GLU A 144 -17.06 -28.28 -16.06
C GLU A 144 -16.05 -29.31 -16.57
N ALA A 145 -14.96 -29.52 -15.82
CA ALA A 145 -13.84 -30.32 -16.25
C ALA A 145 -13.96 -31.82 -15.88
N LEU A 146 -14.55 -32.16 -14.74
CA LEU A 146 -14.46 -33.52 -14.15
C LEU A 146 -15.81 -34.13 -13.75
N ARG A 147 -16.74 -33.30 -13.25
CA ARG A 147 -17.96 -33.78 -12.59
C ARG A 147 -19.22 -33.07 -13.09
N PRO A 148 -19.59 -33.21 -14.39
CA PRO A 148 -20.82 -32.58 -14.91
C PRO A 148 -22.10 -33.07 -14.20
N ASP A 149 -22.02 -34.21 -13.53
CA ASP A 149 -23.11 -34.85 -12.77
C ASP A 149 -23.31 -34.25 -11.35
N LEU A 150 -22.34 -33.49 -10.83
CA LEU A 150 -22.39 -32.94 -9.48
C LEU A 150 -23.48 -31.87 -9.34
N HIS A 151 -24.49 -32.10 -8.50
CA HIS A 151 -25.52 -31.11 -8.26
C HIS A 151 -24.98 -29.88 -7.49
N LEU A 152 -25.42 -28.70 -7.89
CA LEU A 152 -25.02 -27.44 -7.27
C LEU A 152 -26.25 -26.60 -6.91
N ILE A 153 -26.38 -26.23 -5.66
CA ILE A 153 -27.45 -25.36 -5.17
C ILE A 153 -26.82 -24.15 -4.47
N VAL A 154 -27.21 -22.96 -4.89
CA VAL A 154 -26.84 -21.73 -4.18
C VAL A 154 -28.06 -21.14 -3.51
N MET A 155 -28.05 -21.07 -2.15
CA MET A 155 -29.15 -20.56 -1.36
C MET A 155 -28.83 -19.17 -0.81
N SER A 156 -29.77 -18.26 -0.96
CA SER A 156 -29.59 -16.85 -0.59
C SER A 156 -30.85 -16.23 -0.01
N ALA A 157 -30.71 -15.21 0.84
CA ALA A 157 -31.86 -14.46 1.38
C ALA A 157 -32.11 -13.15 0.61
N THR A 158 -31.10 -12.49 0.04
CA THR A 158 -31.20 -11.08 -0.41
C THR A 158 -30.34 -10.76 -1.64
N LEU A 159 -29.65 -11.71 -2.25
CA LEU A 159 -28.77 -11.45 -3.39
C LEU A 159 -29.55 -11.07 -4.66
N ASP A 160 -28.87 -10.36 -5.54
CA ASP A 160 -29.19 -10.38 -6.95
C ASP A 160 -29.03 -11.82 -7.48
N SER A 161 -30.10 -12.58 -7.36
CA SER A 161 -30.15 -13.98 -7.75
C SER A 161 -29.88 -14.17 -9.23
N ALA A 162 -30.11 -13.13 -10.04
CA ALA A 162 -29.86 -13.15 -11.46
C ALA A 162 -28.35 -13.21 -11.77
N ALA A 163 -27.54 -12.38 -11.10
CA ALA A 163 -26.09 -12.41 -11.29
C ALA A 163 -25.47 -13.77 -10.90
N VAL A 164 -25.95 -14.36 -9.81
CA VAL A 164 -25.49 -15.71 -9.39
C VAL A 164 -25.97 -16.77 -10.37
N ALA A 165 -27.22 -16.71 -10.85
CA ALA A 165 -27.75 -17.62 -11.84
C ALA A 165 -26.94 -17.60 -13.14
N THR A 166 -26.62 -16.42 -13.64
CA THR A 166 -25.77 -16.24 -14.82
C THR A 166 -24.37 -16.82 -14.59
N LEU A 167 -23.76 -16.55 -13.41
CA LEU A 167 -22.43 -17.09 -13.09
C LEU A 167 -22.38 -18.62 -13.14
N ILE A 168 -23.44 -19.29 -12.66
CA ILE A 168 -23.51 -20.76 -12.62
C ILE A 168 -24.16 -21.38 -13.88
N GLY A 169 -24.21 -20.64 -15.02
CA GLY A 169 -24.68 -21.15 -16.30
C GLY A 169 -26.18 -21.01 -16.54
N ASP A 170 -26.72 -19.84 -16.21
CA ASP A 170 -28.14 -19.45 -16.34
C ASP A 170 -29.10 -20.44 -15.64
N ALA A 171 -28.70 -20.84 -14.44
CA ALA A 171 -29.48 -21.79 -13.64
C ALA A 171 -30.84 -21.21 -13.23
N PRO A 172 -31.88 -22.05 -13.12
CA PRO A 172 -33.20 -21.60 -12.66
C PRO A 172 -33.16 -20.95 -11.30
N VAL A 173 -33.85 -19.77 -11.17
CA VAL A 173 -34.01 -19.06 -9.90
C VAL A 173 -35.38 -19.41 -9.32
N ILE A 174 -35.40 -20.11 -8.19
CA ILE A 174 -36.58 -20.50 -7.46
C ILE A 174 -36.76 -19.56 -6.27
N THR A 175 -37.95 -18.97 -6.15
CA THR A 175 -38.20 -17.98 -5.09
C THR A 175 -39.31 -18.43 -4.16
N SER A 176 -38.97 -18.59 -2.87
CA SER A 176 -39.92 -18.80 -1.79
C SER A 176 -40.31 -17.48 -1.15
N LYS A 177 -41.60 -17.17 -1.07
CA LYS A 177 -42.09 -15.93 -0.46
C LYS A 177 -41.91 -15.89 1.05
N GLY A 178 -41.69 -17.04 1.71
CA GLY A 178 -41.54 -17.14 3.14
C GLY A 178 -42.83 -16.80 3.91
N ARG A 179 -42.81 -16.98 5.22
CA ARG A 179 -43.78 -16.38 6.15
C ARG A 179 -43.06 -15.28 6.92
N SER A 180 -43.37 -14.03 6.71
CA SER A 180 -42.95 -12.93 7.56
C SER A 180 -44.17 -12.18 8.04
N PHE A 181 -44.24 -11.95 9.32
CA PHE A 181 -45.21 -11.04 9.89
C PHE A 181 -44.78 -9.59 9.66
N PRO A 182 -45.71 -8.64 9.56
CA PRO A 182 -45.43 -7.22 9.42
C PRO A 182 -44.51 -6.72 10.55
N VAL A 183 -43.55 -5.87 10.19
CA VAL A 183 -42.67 -5.21 11.16
C VAL A 183 -42.79 -3.69 10.97
N GLU A 184 -43.22 -3.00 12.02
CA GLU A 184 -43.33 -1.54 12.04
C GLU A 184 -41.92 -0.94 12.25
N PRO A 185 -41.37 -0.15 11.27
CA PRO A 185 -40.12 0.56 11.47
C PRO A 185 -40.35 1.87 12.20
N ARG A 186 -39.67 2.12 13.31
CA ARG A 186 -39.67 3.37 14.08
C ARG A 186 -38.31 4.05 13.96
N PHE A 187 -38.29 5.22 13.32
CA PHE A 187 -37.10 6.02 13.10
C PHE A 187 -36.98 7.13 14.14
N LEU A 188 -35.74 7.60 14.36
CA LEU A 188 -35.55 8.83 15.10
C LEU A 188 -36.09 10.04 14.34
N SER A 189 -36.65 11.00 15.06
CA SER A 189 -37.09 12.28 14.49
C SER A 189 -35.92 13.20 14.14
N LYS A 190 -34.81 13.08 14.85
CA LYS A 190 -33.57 13.85 14.66
C LYS A 190 -32.36 12.94 14.81
N PRO A 191 -31.23 13.22 14.12
CA PRO A 191 -30.00 12.47 14.32
C PRO A 191 -29.56 12.49 15.78
N TRP A 192 -29.15 11.33 16.30
CA TRP A 192 -28.72 11.18 17.70
C TRP A 192 -27.36 11.81 17.99
N ALA A 193 -26.51 11.96 16.98
CA ALA A 193 -25.18 12.55 17.09
C ALA A 193 -25.10 13.84 16.27
N LYS A 194 -24.50 14.88 16.85
CA LYS A 194 -24.07 16.05 16.11
C LYS A 194 -22.77 15.71 15.34
N PRO A 195 -22.50 16.30 14.15
CA PRO A 195 -21.21 16.19 13.51
C PRO A 195 -20.10 16.60 14.50
N ASN A 196 -19.02 15.80 14.63
CA ASN A 196 -17.84 16.07 15.46
C ASN A 196 -17.97 15.85 16.98
N THR A 197 -18.96 15.16 17.48
CA THR A 197 -18.99 14.76 18.90
C THR A 197 -18.23 13.45 19.14
N HIS A 198 -17.14 13.50 19.92
CA HIS A 198 -16.40 12.33 20.39
C HIS A 198 -16.89 11.95 21.80
N GLY A 199 -17.07 10.64 22.05
CA GLY A 199 -17.39 10.13 23.38
C GLY A 199 -18.44 9.01 23.42
N PRO A 200 -18.85 8.52 24.59
CA PRO A 200 -19.73 7.38 24.80
C PRO A 200 -21.22 7.65 24.47
N GLN A 201 -21.48 8.57 23.55
CA GLN A 201 -22.85 8.97 23.19
C GLN A 201 -23.63 7.87 22.46
N PHE A 202 -22.95 7.01 21.70
CA PHE A 202 -23.61 5.90 20.99
C PHE A 202 -24.22 4.89 21.97
N GLU A 203 -23.47 4.46 22.97
CA GLU A 203 -23.92 3.49 23.95
C GLU A 203 -25.07 4.05 24.82
N LYS A 204 -25.00 5.36 25.12
CA LYS A 204 -26.10 6.04 25.84
C LYS A 204 -27.36 6.09 24.99
N ALA A 205 -27.24 6.52 23.72
CA ALA A 205 -28.39 6.58 22.80
C ALA A 205 -29.02 5.18 22.58
N MET A 206 -28.17 4.13 22.47
CA MET A 206 -28.64 2.75 22.38
C MET A 206 -29.35 2.31 23.69
N ALA A 207 -28.79 2.62 24.85
CA ALA A 207 -29.43 2.28 26.14
C ALA A 207 -30.76 2.98 26.28
N ASP A 208 -30.85 4.27 25.98
CA ASP A 208 -32.10 5.05 26.05
C ASP A 208 -33.18 4.47 25.09
N LEU A 209 -32.80 4.12 23.86
CA LEU A 209 -33.69 3.51 22.87
C LEU A 209 -34.16 2.09 23.30
N ILE A 210 -33.29 1.29 23.92
CA ILE A 210 -33.64 -0.04 24.48
C ILE A 210 -34.60 0.12 25.66
N ILE A 211 -34.40 1.09 26.54
CA ILE A 211 -35.29 1.38 27.65
C ILE A 211 -36.67 1.82 27.13
N GLN A 212 -36.67 2.70 26.13
CA GLN A 212 -37.92 3.13 25.48
C GLN A 212 -38.68 1.92 24.90
N ALA A 213 -38.00 1.10 24.10
CA ALA A 213 -38.56 -0.12 23.51
C ALA A 213 -39.09 -1.10 24.61
N ALA A 214 -38.37 -1.23 25.73
CA ALA A 214 -38.77 -2.10 26.82
C ALA A 214 -40.06 -1.59 27.54
N ASN A 215 -40.26 -0.28 27.58
CA ASN A 215 -41.47 0.32 28.24
C ASN A 215 -42.67 0.40 27.29
N GLU A 216 -42.44 0.55 26.00
CA GLU A 216 -43.52 0.75 25.02
C GLU A 216 -44.08 -0.53 24.39
N THR A 217 -43.36 -1.66 24.55
CA THR A 217 -43.67 -2.91 23.82
C THR A 217 -43.58 -4.15 24.69
N ASP A 218 -44.17 -5.23 24.18
CA ASP A 218 -44.07 -6.57 24.76
C ASP A 218 -43.22 -7.53 23.91
N GLY A 219 -42.87 -8.70 24.47
CA GLY A 219 -42.03 -9.72 23.78
C GLY A 219 -40.53 -9.45 23.86
N GLY A 220 -39.75 -10.40 23.45
CA GLY A 220 -38.28 -10.35 23.52
C GLY A 220 -37.67 -9.24 22.65
N ILE A 221 -36.62 -8.61 23.14
CA ILE A 221 -35.89 -7.54 22.48
C ILE A 221 -34.53 -8.06 22.00
N LEU A 222 -34.20 -7.81 20.72
CA LEU A 222 -32.88 -8.05 20.16
C LEU A 222 -32.25 -6.70 19.72
N ALA A 223 -31.19 -6.30 20.42
CA ALA A 223 -30.48 -5.05 20.15
C ALA A 223 -29.15 -5.31 19.43
N PHE A 224 -28.96 -4.70 18.25
CA PHE A 224 -27.75 -4.83 17.46
C PHE A 224 -26.74 -3.72 17.76
N LEU A 225 -25.53 -4.12 18.18
CA LEU A 225 -24.40 -3.26 18.50
C LEU A 225 -23.15 -3.70 17.70
N PRO A 226 -22.20 -2.79 17.40
CA PRO A 226 -21.08 -3.10 16.51
C PRO A 226 -20.06 -4.08 17.10
N GLY A 227 -19.91 -4.15 18.44
CA GLY A 227 -18.90 -5.01 19.06
C GLY A 227 -19.06 -5.25 20.54
N GLU A 228 -18.19 -6.11 21.08
CA GLU A 228 -18.15 -6.48 22.49
C GLU A 228 -18.00 -5.29 23.44
N GLY A 229 -17.14 -4.32 23.08
CA GLY A 229 -16.90 -3.14 23.92
C GLY A 229 -18.18 -2.32 24.12
N GLU A 230 -18.88 -2.08 23.01
CA GLU A 230 -20.16 -1.36 23.01
C GLU A 230 -21.25 -2.16 23.76
N ILE A 231 -21.30 -3.49 23.59
CA ILE A 231 -22.21 -4.36 24.34
C ILE A 231 -21.96 -4.25 25.85
N ARG A 232 -20.72 -4.34 26.30
CA ARG A 232 -20.37 -4.24 27.71
C ARG A 232 -20.74 -2.88 28.32
N ARG A 233 -20.44 -1.78 27.60
CA ARG A 233 -20.78 -0.42 28.05
C ARG A 233 -22.30 -0.19 28.08
N THR A 234 -23.01 -0.61 27.03
CA THR A 234 -24.47 -0.52 26.99
C THR A 234 -25.11 -1.38 28.08
N LYS A 235 -24.59 -2.62 28.32
CA LYS A 235 -25.03 -3.47 29.39
C LYS A 235 -24.94 -2.79 30.77
N ALA A 236 -23.79 -2.14 31.05
CA ALA A 236 -23.59 -1.39 32.28
C ALA A 236 -24.57 -0.21 32.43
N LEU A 237 -24.90 0.49 31.32
CA LEU A 237 -25.87 1.59 31.34
C LEU A 237 -27.31 1.14 31.53
N LEU A 238 -27.66 -0.08 31.11
CA LEU A 238 -28.99 -0.68 31.27
C LEU A 238 -29.22 -1.29 32.65
N GLN A 239 -28.14 -1.54 33.40
CA GLN A 239 -28.24 -2.16 34.72
C GLN A 239 -29.13 -1.34 35.64
N ASN A 240 -30.15 -1.97 36.24
CA ASN A 240 -31.17 -1.36 37.09
C ASN A 240 -32.09 -0.31 36.44
N LYS A 241 -32.06 -0.16 35.12
CA LYS A 241 -32.94 0.78 34.36
C LYS A 241 -34.00 0.10 33.53
N LEU A 242 -33.88 -1.20 33.30
CA LEU A 242 -34.90 -1.99 32.62
C LEU A 242 -36.03 -2.39 33.58
N PRO A 243 -37.25 -2.62 33.05
CA PRO A 243 -38.33 -3.21 33.81
C PRO A 243 -37.90 -4.47 34.56
N LYS A 244 -38.44 -4.71 35.78
CA LYS A 244 -38.03 -5.83 36.68
C LYS A 244 -38.15 -7.22 36.04
N ASN A 245 -39.06 -7.37 35.09
CA ASN A 245 -39.27 -8.60 34.36
C ASN A 245 -38.29 -8.85 33.19
N CYS A 246 -37.36 -7.92 32.92
CA CYS A 246 -36.38 -8.03 31.80
C CYS A 246 -35.11 -8.77 32.26
N VAL A 247 -34.68 -9.77 31.46
CA VAL A 247 -33.44 -10.53 31.68
C VAL A 247 -32.46 -10.16 30.56
N LEU A 248 -31.29 -9.62 30.93
CA LEU A 248 -30.32 -9.05 30.00
C LEU A 248 -29.21 -10.03 29.67
N HIS A 249 -29.13 -10.44 28.41
CA HIS A 249 -28.10 -11.30 27.83
C HIS A 249 -27.17 -10.56 26.86
N ALA A 250 -25.93 -11.05 26.76
CA ALA A 250 -24.99 -10.61 25.72
C ALA A 250 -24.78 -11.76 24.72
N LEU A 251 -24.62 -11.43 23.42
CA LEU A 251 -24.38 -12.38 22.35
C LEU A 251 -23.33 -11.89 21.35
N TYR A 252 -22.13 -12.42 21.43
CA TYR A 252 -21.05 -12.17 20.50
C TYR A 252 -20.11 -13.39 20.41
N SER A 253 -19.36 -13.52 19.31
CA SER A 253 -18.61 -14.74 18.96
C SER A 253 -17.55 -15.17 19.98
N ALA A 254 -17.02 -14.25 20.78
CA ALA A 254 -15.98 -14.54 21.76
C ALA A 254 -16.53 -14.96 23.13
N LEU A 255 -17.84 -15.04 23.28
CA LEU A 255 -18.43 -15.62 24.51
C LEU A 255 -18.24 -17.15 24.55
N PRO A 256 -18.13 -17.76 25.76
CA PRO A 256 -18.21 -19.19 25.90
C PRO A 256 -19.49 -19.75 25.26
N PHE A 257 -19.38 -20.94 24.66
CA PHE A 257 -20.49 -21.55 23.93
C PHE A 257 -21.76 -21.72 24.77
N ALA A 258 -21.61 -22.06 26.07
CA ALA A 258 -22.72 -22.17 27.03
C ALA A 258 -23.47 -20.85 27.19
N ASP A 259 -22.76 -19.72 27.24
CA ASP A 259 -23.37 -18.39 27.38
C ASP A 259 -24.07 -17.97 26.09
N GLN A 260 -23.50 -18.31 24.94
CA GLN A 260 -24.16 -18.10 23.65
C GLN A 260 -25.46 -18.91 23.56
N ARG A 261 -25.43 -20.19 23.92
CA ARG A 261 -26.65 -21.03 23.97
C ARG A 261 -27.70 -20.45 24.91
N ARG A 262 -27.33 -19.95 26.07
CA ARG A 262 -28.25 -19.32 27.02
C ARG A 262 -28.94 -18.08 26.45
N ALA A 263 -28.19 -17.26 25.69
CA ALA A 263 -28.74 -16.08 25.01
C ALA A 263 -29.74 -16.44 23.91
N ILE A 264 -29.58 -17.59 23.25
CA ILE A 264 -30.45 -18.06 22.15
C ILE A 264 -31.67 -18.80 22.63
N SER A 265 -31.54 -19.67 23.68
CA SER A 265 -32.62 -20.51 24.19
C SER A 265 -33.76 -19.68 24.82
N PRO A 266 -35.01 -20.14 24.82
CA PRO A 266 -36.12 -19.45 25.44
C PRO A 266 -35.83 -19.08 26.89
N GLU A 267 -36.33 -17.91 27.37
CA GLU A 267 -36.27 -17.55 28.78
C GLU A 267 -37.40 -18.23 29.52
N LYS A 268 -37.06 -18.82 30.66
CA LYS A 268 -38.09 -19.54 31.47
C LYS A 268 -39.01 -18.60 32.25
N HIS A 269 -38.46 -17.48 32.69
CA HIS A 269 -39.17 -16.47 33.47
C HIS A 269 -38.75 -15.08 33.03
N GLY A 270 -39.71 -14.24 32.65
CA GLY A 270 -39.46 -12.86 32.28
C GLY A 270 -39.29 -12.62 30.77
N ARG A 271 -38.96 -11.40 30.45
CA ARG A 271 -38.78 -10.88 29.12
C ARG A 271 -37.30 -10.83 28.75
N LYS A 272 -36.94 -11.48 27.67
CA LYS A 272 -35.53 -11.51 27.22
C LYS A 272 -35.13 -10.20 26.53
N VAL A 273 -33.95 -9.67 26.89
CA VAL A 273 -33.26 -8.57 26.18
C VAL A 273 -31.87 -9.05 25.78
N VAL A 274 -31.61 -9.21 24.49
CA VAL A 274 -30.33 -9.70 23.98
C VAL A 274 -29.56 -8.57 23.29
N LEU A 275 -28.37 -8.22 23.80
CA LEU A 275 -27.44 -7.31 23.17
C LEU A 275 -26.50 -8.13 22.26
N ALA A 276 -26.62 -7.98 20.95
CA ALA A 276 -25.91 -8.83 19.98
C ALA A 276 -25.05 -8.04 19.00
N THR A 277 -24.00 -8.65 18.51
CA THR A 277 -23.32 -8.22 17.28
C THR A 277 -24.05 -8.80 16.06
N SER A 278 -23.46 -8.62 14.85
CA SER A 278 -23.95 -9.24 13.62
C SER A 278 -24.07 -10.77 13.67
N ILE A 279 -23.60 -11.44 14.72
CA ILE A 279 -23.79 -12.89 14.91
C ILE A 279 -25.28 -13.28 14.94
N ALA A 280 -26.16 -12.37 15.39
CA ALA A 280 -27.60 -12.61 15.43
C ALA A 280 -28.33 -12.14 14.16
N GLU A 281 -27.62 -11.72 13.12
CA GLU A 281 -28.20 -11.16 11.89
C GLU A 281 -28.73 -12.23 10.94
N THR A 282 -27.98 -13.33 10.80
CA THR A 282 -28.31 -14.48 9.93
C THR A 282 -28.34 -15.79 10.71
N SER A 283 -28.63 -16.90 10.13
CA SER A 283 -28.49 -18.31 10.58
C SER A 283 -28.91 -18.69 12.02
N LEU A 284 -29.08 -17.74 12.96
CA LEU A 284 -29.51 -18.06 14.35
C LEU A 284 -30.96 -17.62 14.56
N THR A 285 -31.78 -18.52 15.06
CA THR A 285 -33.16 -18.19 15.50
C THR A 285 -33.18 -18.01 17.01
N ILE A 286 -33.41 -16.79 17.46
CA ILE A 286 -33.67 -16.48 18.89
C ILE A 286 -35.17 -16.50 19.01
N GLN A 287 -35.66 -17.42 19.84
CA GLN A 287 -37.09 -17.53 20.08
C GLN A 287 -37.58 -16.31 20.87
N ASP A 288 -38.87 -15.98 20.76
CA ASP A 288 -39.60 -14.91 21.45
C ASP A 288 -39.22 -13.48 21.12
N VAL A 289 -38.35 -13.23 20.09
CA VAL A 289 -38.02 -11.88 19.67
C VAL A 289 -39.18 -11.28 18.85
N ARG A 290 -39.72 -10.16 19.31
CA ARG A 290 -40.76 -9.36 18.65
C ARG A 290 -40.32 -7.90 18.45
N VAL A 291 -39.25 -7.51 19.11
CA VAL A 291 -38.72 -6.15 19.04
C VAL A 291 -37.27 -6.16 18.65
N VAL A 292 -36.91 -5.39 17.66
CA VAL A 292 -35.51 -5.13 17.25
C VAL A 292 -35.15 -3.69 17.60
N VAL A 293 -33.96 -3.49 18.17
CA VAL A 293 -33.36 -2.18 18.34
C VAL A 293 -32.05 -2.17 17.57
N ASP A 294 -31.97 -1.45 16.46
CA ASP A 294 -30.82 -1.47 15.56
C ASP A 294 -29.98 -0.20 15.70
N GLY A 295 -28.72 -0.36 16.13
CA GLY A 295 -27.73 0.72 16.23
C GLY A 295 -27.18 1.23 14.90
N GLY A 296 -27.54 0.63 13.76
CA GLY A 296 -27.13 1.09 12.43
C GLY A 296 -25.65 0.94 12.14
N ARG A 297 -24.92 0.14 12.92
CA ARG A 297 -23.48 -0.03 12.81
C ARG A 297 -23.06 -1.49 12.88
N ALA A 298 -21.99 -1.81 12.15
CA ALA A 298 -21.33 -3.11 12.21
C ALA A 298 -19.81 -2.93 12.26
N ARG A 299 -19.12 -3.88 12.90
CA ARG A 299 -17.66 -3.93 12.92
C ARG A 299 -17.17 -4.93 11.88
N ARG A 300 -16.32 -4.45 10.98
CA ARG A 300 -15.79 -5.25 9.87
C ARG A 300 -14.28 -5.19 9.85
N ALA A 301 -13.66 -6.30 9.47
CA ALA A 301 -12.26 -6.34 9.12
C ALA A 301 -12.08 -5.76 7.71
N ARG A 302 -11.23 -4.76 7.57
CA ARG A 302 -10.80 -4.25 6.26
C ARG A 302 -9.29 -4.36 6.14
N PHE A 303 -8.84 -5.01 5.10
CA PHE A 303 -7.44 -5.08 4.74
C PHE A 303 -7.02 -3.79 4.00
N ASN A 304 -5.88 -3.27 4.35
CA ASN A 304 -5.25 -2.16 3.66
C ASN A 304 -3.98 -2.65 2.98
N ALA A 305 -4.04 -2.85 1.68
CA ALA A 305 -2.91 -3.33 0.89
C ALA A 305 -1.70 -2.39 0.95
N GLY A 306 -1.90 -1.08 1.15
CA GLY A 306 -0.82 -0.11 1.33
C GLY A 306 0.02 -0.33 2.59
N SER A 307 -0.56 -0.95 3.63
CA SER A 307 0.11 -1.25 4.90
C SER A 307 0.26 -2.74 5.18
N SER A 308 -0.26 -3.61 4.30
CA SER A 308 -0.35 -5.07 4.50
C SER A 308 -0.97 -5.46 5.85
N MET A 309 -2.00 -4.71 6.29
CA MET A 309 -2.63 -4.87 7.60
C MET A 309 -4.14 -4.88 7.51
N THR A 310 -4.75 -5.75 8.33
CA THR A 310 -6.19 -5.75 8.55
C THR A 310 -6.54 -4.86 9.74
N ARG A 311 -7.49 -3.95 9.54
CA ARG A 311 -8.01 -3.08 10.59
C ARG A 311 -9.49 -3.37 10.82
N LEU A 312 -9.88 -3.51 12.09
CA LEU A 312 -11.29 -3.53 12.46
C LEU A 312 -11.85 -2.11 12.45
N ILE A 313 -12.76 -1.84 11.54
CA ILE A 313 -13.46 -0.57 11.44
C ILE A 313 -14.93 -0.74 11.81
N THR A 314 -15.50 0.28 12.43
CA THR A 314 -16.94 0.37 12.68
C THR A 314 -17.55 1.23 11.58
N ASP A 315 -18.33 0.59 10.71
CA ASP A 315 -19.02 1.24 9.59
C ASP A 315 -20.53 1.29 9.81
N ARG A 316 -21.22 2.11 9.02
CA ARG A 316 -22.67 2.01 8.85
C ARG A 316 -23.02 0.66 8.20
N ILE A 317 -24.19 0.13 8.57
CA ILE A 317 -24.75 -1.04 7.89
C ILE A 317 -25.34 -0.63 6.55
N THR A 318 -25.60 -1.62 5.72
CA THR A 318 -26.31 -1.44 4.43
C THR A 318 -27.82 -1.58 4.59
N LYS A 319 -28.58 -1.18 3.56
CA LYS A 319 -30.05 -1.36 3.53
C LYS A 319 -30.44 -2.83 3.65
N ALA A 320 -29.70 -3.72 2.99
CA ALA A 320 -29.92 -5.16 3.08
C ALA A 320 -29.77 -5.70 4.51
N GLU A 321 -28.69 -5.30 5.20
CA GLU A 321 -28.44 -5.69 6.58
C GLU A 321 -29.51 -5.11 7.53
N ALA A 322 -29.92 -3.85 7.34
CA ALA A 322 -31.00 -3.23 8.10
C ALA A 322 -32.32 -4.00 7.93
N THR A 323 -32.62 -4.43 6.71
CA THR A 323 -33.80 -5.22 6.40
C THR A 323 -33.75 -6.62 7.05
N GLN A 324 -32.58 -7.29 6.99
CA GLN A 324 -32.39 -8.58 7.66
C GLN A 324 -32.55 -8.49 9.17
N ARG A 325 -31.97 -7.47 9.81
CA ARG A 325 -32.08 -7.21 11.26
C ARG A 325 -33.52 -6.93 11.63
N MET A 326 -34.19 -6.06 10.88
CA MET A 326 -35.60 -5.76 11.06
C MET A 326 -36.49 -7.01 10.98
N GLY A 327 -36.24 -7.88 9.98
CA GLY A 327 -36.96 -9.14 9.78
C GLY A 327 -36.88 -10.11 10.96
N ARG A 328 -35.93 -9.92 11.90
CA ARG A 328 -35.84 -10.72 13.13
C ARG A 328 -37.05 -10.51 14.05
N ALA A 329 -37.66 -9.32 14.02
CA ALA A 329 -38.85 -9.02 14.81
C ALA A 329 -40.12 -9.70 14.27
N GLY A 330 -40.20 -9.97 12.95
CA GLY A 330 -41.38 -10.52 12.28
C GLY A 330 -41.36 -12.05 12.08
N ARG A 331 -40.58 -12.79 12.82
CA ARG A 331 -40.50 -14.27 12.64
C ARG A 331 -41.64 -15.07 13.27
N VAL A 332 -42.16 -14.62 14.38
CA VAL A 332 -43.12 -15.34 15.21
C VAL A 332 -44.48 -14.66 15.19
N ALA A 333 -44.52 -13.36 15.20
CA ALA A 333 -45.71 -12.51 15.19
C ALA A 333 -45.35 -11.11 14.70
N ASP A 334 -46.32 -10.22 14.58
CA ASP A 334 -46.11 -8.80 14.25
C ASP A 334 -45.08 -8.19 15.18
N GLY A 335 -44.13 -7.46 14.60
CA GLY A 335 -42.98 -6.94 15.32
C GLY A 335 -42.78 -5.44 15.15
N ILE A 336 -41.84 -4.91 15.95
CA ILE A 336 -41.43 -3.50 15.89
C ILE A 336 -39.92 -3.42 15.77
N CYS A 337 -39.44 -2.47 14.92
CA CYS A 337 -38.02 -2.23 14.75
C CYS A 337 -37.68 -0.77 15.04
N TYR A 338 -37.03 -0.50 16.17
CA TYR A 338 -36.50 0.80 16.52
C TYR A 338 -35.13 0.99 15.85
N LYS A 339 -35.01 2.00 15.01
CA LYS A 339 -33.80 2.33 14.25
C LYS A 339 -33.10 3.56 14.86
N LEU A 340 -31.84 3.44 15.25
CA LEU A 340 -31.06 4.54 15.81
C LEU A 340 -30.57 5.51 14.71
N TRP A 341 -31.43 5.80 13.73
CA TRP A 341 -31.18 6.75 12.67
C TRP A 341 -32.51 7.30 12.13
N THR A 342 -32.42 8.38 11.36
CA THR A 342 -33.59 9.01 10.72
C THR A 342 -33.91 8.37 9.37
N LYS A 343 -35.11 8.53 8.86
CA LYS A 343 -35.52 8.04 7.52
C LYS A 343 -34.64 8.63 6.40
N GLY A 344 -34.22 9.90 6.53
CA GLY A 344 -33.31 10.53 5.59
C GLY A 344 -31.91 9.88 5.58
N GLU A 345 -31.38 9.52 6.76
CA GLU A 345 -30.09 8.83 6.87
C GLU A 345 -30.11 7.42 6.25
N GLU A 346 -31.26 6.73 6.28
CA GLU A 346 -31.43 5.43 5.62
C GLU A 346 -31.30 5.54 4.10
N GLY A 347 -31.83 6.64 3.53
CA GLY A 347 -31.70 6.92 2.09
C GLY A 347 -30.25 6.90 1.59
N GLY A 348 -29.33 7.40 2.39
CA GLY A 348 -27.89 7.46 2.10
C GLY A 348 -27.09 6.18 2.39
N MET A 349 -27.71 5.10 2.87
CA MET A 349 -27.03 3.82 3.11
C MET A 349 -26.76 3.09 1.80
N ALA A 350 -25.62 2.39 1.71
CA ALA A 350 -25.32 1.48 0.61
C ALA A 350 -26.38 0.38 0.52
N SER A 351 -26.67 -0.12 -0.69
CA SER A 351 -27.69 -1.15 -0.90
C SER A 351 -27.27 -2.50 -0.34
N LEU A 352 -26.05 -2.96 -0.65
CA LEU A 352 -25.51 -4.26 -0.31
C LEU A 352 -24.15 -4.14 0.38
N PRO A 353 -23.72 -5.10 1.21
CA PRO A 353 -22.37 -5.14 1.77
C PRO A 353 -21.34 -5.40 0.68
N SER A 354 -20.15 -4.80 0.82
CA SER A 354 -19.03 -5.09 -0.08
C SER A 354 -18.56 -6.54 0.10
N PRO A 355 -18.36 -7.30 -0.98
CA PRO A 355 -17.81 -8.66 -0.91
C PRO A 355 -16.45 -8.70 -0.21
N GLU A 356 -16.17 -9.76 0.55
CA GLU A 356 -14.87 -9.89 1.25
C GLU A 356 -13.68 -9.91 0.31
N ILE A 357 -13.82 -10.46 -0.89
CA ILE A 357 -12.75 -10.51 -1.90
C ILE A 357 -12.20 -9.12 -2.26
N LEU A 358 -12.98 -8.07 -2.08
CA LEU A 358 -12.58 -6.68 -2.31
C LEU A 358 -12.01 -5.97 -1.07
N SER A 359 -12.12 -6.60 0.12
CA SER A 359 -11.81 -5.93 1.39
C SER A 359 -10.99 -6.75 2.39
N ALA A 360 -10.86 -8.07 2.19
CA ALA A 360 -10.08 -8.96 3.04
C ALA A 360 -8.61 -9.08 2.59
N ASP A 361 -7.79 -9.69 3.43
CA ASP A 361 -6.46 -10.16 3.06
C ASP A 361 -6.58 -11.40 2.16
N ILE A 362 -6.08 -11.28 0.93
CA ILE A 362 -6.22 -12.32 -0.10
C ILE A 362 -4.97 -13.21 -0.24
N VAL A 363 -3.98 -13.11 0.66
CA VAL A 363 -2.74 -13.90 0.57
C VAL A 363 -3.03 -15.41 0.57
N ASN A 364 -3.98 -15.85 1.42
CA ASN A 364 -4.45 -17.25 1.41
C ASN A 364 -5.07 -17.63 0.06
N LEU A 365 -5.96 -16.78 -0.47
CA LEU A 365 -6.61 -17.02 -1.76
C LEU A 365 -5.56 -17.19 -2.87
N ILE A 366 -4.59 -16.29 -2.96
CA ILE A 366 -3.55 -16.37 -4.00
C ILE A 366 -2.71 -17.65 -3.88
N LEU A 367 -2.41 -18.09 -2.65
CA LEU A 367 -1.71 -19.37 -2.44
C LEU A 367 -2.60 -20.58 -2.84
N GLU A 368 -3.89 -20.54 -2.52
CA GLU A 368 -4.86 -21.56 -2.91
C GLU A 368 -5.04 -21.63 -4.43
N LEU A 369 -5.12 -20.48 -5.11
CA LEU A 369 -5.17 -20.40 -6.57
C LEU A 369 -3.90 -20.97 -7.21
N ALA A 370 -2.73 -20.60 -6.71
CA ALA A 370 -1.45 -21.14 -7.18
C ALA A 370 -1.36 -22.66 -6.96
N LYS A 371 -1.88 -23.17 -5.83
CA LYS A 371 -1.99 -24.62 -5.57
C LYS A 371 -2.95 -25.30 -6.55
N TRP A 372 -4.00 -24.63 -6.94
CA TRP A 372 -4.96 -25.11 -7.94
C TRP A 372 -4.38 -25.11 -9.36
N GLY A 373 -3.34 -24.35 -9.62
CA GLY A 373 -2.64 -24.30 -10.92
C GLY A 373 -2.85 -23.00 -11.69
N THR A 374 -3.54 -22.00 -11.11
CA THR A 374 -3.70 -20.69 -11.73
C THR A 374 -2.94 -19.59 -10.99
N THR A 375 -2.35 -18.68 -11.77
CA THR A 375 -1.64 -17.50 -11.26
C THR A 375 -2.46 -16.22 -11.39
N ASP A 376 -3.56 -16.28 -12.14
CA ASP A 376 -4.46 -15.17 -12.42
C ASP A 376 -5.89 -15.51 -11.96
N PRO A 377 -6.45 -14.79 -10.97
CA PRO A 377 -7.83 -15.02 -10.51
C PRO A 377 -8.88 -14.87 -11.61
N THR A 378 -8.60 -14.12 -12.68
CA THR A 378 -9.57 -13.91 -13.77
C THR A 378 -9.81 -15.12 -14.65
N THR A 379 -8.98 -16.14 -14.54
CA THR A 379 -9.16 -17.41 -15.24
C THR A 379 -10.27 -18.28 -14.65
N LEU A 380 -10.70 -18.01 -13.41
CA LEU A 380 -11.79 -18.68 -12.74
C LEU A 380 -13.06 -17.82 -12.73
N ARG A 381 -14.22 -18.46 -12.59
CA ARG A 381 -15.50 -17.75 -12.52
C ARG A 381 -15.78 -17.26 -11.10
N PHE A 382 -15.41 -16.01 -10.82
CA PHE A 382 -15.81 -15.29 -9.61
C PHE A 382 -16.95 -14.30 -9.90
N LEU A 383 -17.80 -14.03 -8.94
CA LEU A 383 -18.83 -13.00 -9.06
C LEU A 383 -18.22 -11.59 -9.01
N ASP A 384 -17.18 -11.41 -8.19
CA ASP A 384 -16.34 -10.23 -8.13
C ASP A 384 -14.88 -10.65 -8.09
N TYR A 385 -14.00 -9.87 -8.71
CA TYR A 385 -12.57 -10.16 -8.76
C TYR A 385 -11.77 -9.29 -7.77
N PRO A 386 -10.69 -9.84 -7.19
CA PRO A 386 -9.81 -9.04 -6.33
C PRO A 386 -9.12 -7.96 -7.14
N ARG A 387 -8.75 -6.87 -6.49
CA ARG A 387 -8.02 -5.77 -7.16
C ARG A 387 -6.63 -6.23 -7.59
N ASN A 388 -6.20 -5.88 -8.79
CA ASN A 388 -4.88 -6.24 -9.30
C ASN A 388 -3.73 -5.79 -8.38
N THR A 389 -3.87 -4.63 -7.73
CA THR A 389 -2.89 -4.13 -6.75
C THR A 389 -2.77 -5.04 -5.52
N ASP A 390 -3.86 -5.64 -5.08
CA ASP A 390 -3.88 -6.51 -3.91
C ASP A 390 -3.33 -7.90 -4.29
N VAL A 391 -3.64 -8.38 -5.49
CA VAL A 391 -3.05 -9.61 -6.08
C VAL A 391 -1.54 -9.49 -6.17
N ALA A 392 -1.03 -8.41 -6.79
CA ALA A 392 0.41 -8.18 -6.93
C ALA A 392 1.15 -8.15 -5.58
N LYS A 393 0.57 -7.51 -4.56
CA LYS A 393 1.15 -7.46 -3.21
C LYS A 393 1.13 -8.82 -2.52
N ALA A 394 0.04 -9.57 -2.65
CA ALA A 394 -0.04 -10.92 -2.11
C ALA A 394 0.99 -11.86 -2.76
N GLN A 395 1.14 -11.78 -4.09
CA GLN A 395 2.16 -12.53 -4.82
C GLN A 395 3.58 -12.14 -4.39
N LEU A 396 3.86 -10.84 -4.22
CA LEU A 396 5.17 -10.36 -3.75
C LEU A 396 5.49 -10.93 -2.35
N LEU A 397 4.53 -10.90 -1.43
CA LEU A 397 4.70 -11.47 -0.10
C LEU A 397 4.93 -12.99 -0.14
N LEU A 398 4.15 -13.72 -0.95
CA LEU A 398 4.33 -15.16 -1.10
C LEU A 398 5.66 -15.53 -1.75
N ARG A 399 6.16 -14.71 -2.68
CA ARG A 399 7.51 -14.85 -3.23
C ARG A 399 8.59 -14.59 -2.17
N SER A 400 8.42 -13.60 -1.31
CA SER A 400 9.38 -13.35 -0.22
C SER A 400 9.48 -14.50 0.80
N PHE A 401 8.43 -15.33 0.90
CA PHE A 401 8.48 -16.58 1.65
C PHE A 401 9.07 -17.76 0.86
N GLY A 402 9.35 -17.60 -0.44
CA GLY A 402 9.67 -18.71 -1.31
C GLY A 402 8.47 -19.64 -1.60
N ALA A 403 7.25 -19.23 -1.29
CA ALA A 403 6.04 -19.99 -1.54
C ALA A 403 5.62 -19.99 -3.02
N LEU A 404 5.95 -18.92 -3.73
CA LEU A 404 5.82 -18.78 -5.18
C LEU A 404 7.18 -18.54 -5.83
N ASP A 405 7.34 -19.00 -7.06
CA ASP A 405 8.49 -18.72 -7.92
C ASP A 405 8.35 -17.34 -8.61
N ALA A 406 9.32 -16.99 -9.46
CA ALA A 406 9.32 -15.73 -10.22
C ALA A 406 8.09 -15.60 -11.15
N ASN A 407 7.52 -16.73 -11.60
CA ASN A 407 6.35 -16.79 -12.47
C ASN A 407 5.03 -16.93 -11.69
N ASN A 408 5.05 -16.71 -10.36
CA ASN A 408 3.93 -16.89 -9.44
C ASN A 408 3.37 -18.32 -9.37
N ARG A 409 4.12 -19.34 -9.79
CA ARG A 409 3.74 -20.74 -9.62
C ARG A 409 4.10 -21.21 -8.22
N ILE A 410 3.28 -22.11 -7.68
CA ILE A 410 3.52 -22.65 -6.34
C ILE A 410 4.78 -23.50 -6.30
N THR A 411 5.57 -23.32 -5.28
CA THR A 411 6.76 -24.13 -5.01
C THR A 411 6.45 -25.33 -4.11
N ALA A 412 7.41 -26.24 -3.95
CA ALA A 412 7.31 -27.32 -2.95
C ALA A 412 7.12 -26.77 -1.54
N HIS A 413 7.74 -25.60 -1.22
CA HIS A 413 7.54 -24.91 0.03
C HIS A 413 6.15 -24.30 0.16
N GLY A 414 5.66 -23.62 -0.88
CA GLY A 414 4.28 -23.10 -0.93
C GLY A 414 3.23 -24.19 -0.70
N THR A 415 3.45 -25.38 -1.27
CA THR A 415 2.59 -26.55 -1.04
C THR A 415 2.57 -26.96 0.44
N LYS A 416 3.72 -26.93 1.13
CA LYS A 416 3.80 -27.17 2.59
C LYS A 416 3.04 -26.10 3.37
N LEU A 417 3.17 -24.82 2.99
CA LEU A 417 2.47 -23.72 3.66
C LEU A 417 0.95 -23.88 3.52
N ASN A 418 0.46 -24.22 2.34
CA ASN A 418 -0.97 -24.42 2.07
C ASN A 418 -1.60 -25.57 2.88
N ALA A 419 -0.81 -26.52 3.34
CA ALA A 419 -1.30 -27.62 4.17
C ALA A 419 -1.70 -27.17 5.60
N TYR A 420 -1.17 -26.03 6.09
CA TYR A 420 -1.53 -25.51 7.40
C TYR A 420 -2.85 -24.72 7.34
N PRO A 421 -3.74 -24.90 8.35
CA PRO A 421 -4.98 -24.12 8.45
C PRO A 421 -4.73 -22.73 9.05
N LEU A 422 -3.70 -22.03 8.58
CA LEU A 422 -3.21 -20.76 9.11
C LEU A 422 -2.87 -19.81 7.96
N HIS A 423 -2.79 -18.53 8.27
CA HIS A 423 -2.25 -17.56 7.32
C HIS A 423 -0.82 -17.97 6.88
N PRO A 424 -0.43 -17.82 5.57
CA PRO A 424 0.88 -18.24 5.06
C PRO A 424 2.08 -17.69 5.86
N ARG A 425 1.98 -16.50 6.44
CA ARG A 425 3.00 -15.95 7.37
C ARG A 425 3.28 -16.88 8.54
N LEU A 426 2.22 -17.34 9.21
CA LEU A 426 2.33 -18.21 10.38
C LEU A 426 2.68 -19.64 9.98
N ALA A 427 2.21 -20.10 8.82
CA ALA A 427 2.60 -21.37 8.26
C ALA A 427 4.12 -21.40 7.96
N ASN A 428 4.67 -20.31 7.38
CA ASN A 428 6.10 -20.19 7.12
C ASN A 428 6.93 -20.28 8.42
N MET A 429 6.48 -19.55 9.45
CA MET A 429 7.09 -19.63 10.79
C MET A 429 7.03 -21.03 11.38
N LEU A 430 5.95 -21.80 11.17
CA LEU A 430 5.84 -23.18 11.67
C LEU A 430 6.71 -24.16 10.90
N VAL A 431 6.96 -23.94 9.62
CA VAL A 431 7.78 -24.86 8.81
C VAL A 431 9.25 -24.76 9.18
N TYR A 432 9.76 -23.55 9.43
CA TYR A 432 11.18 -23.31 9.63
C TYR A 432 11.56 -22.81 11.04
N GLY A 433 10.58 -22.50 11.88
CA GLY A 433 10.81 -21.85 13.17
C GLY A 433 11.39 -22.76 14.25
N GLY A 434 11.85 -22.14 15.33
CA GLY A 434 12.33 -22.78 16.54
C GLY A 434 11.21 -23.34 17.42
N PRO A 435 11.53 -23.81 18.63
CA PRO A 435 10.59 -24.56 19.49
C PRO A 435 9.36 -23.77 19.93
N ASP A 436 9.42 -22.46 19.96
CA ASP A 436 8.30 -21.59 20.36
C ASP A 436 7.34 -21.23 19.19
N ALA A 437 7.59 -21.69 17.96
CA ALA A 437 6.77 -21.35 16.79
C ALA A 437 5.29 -21.68 16.94
N PRO A 438 4.86 -22.85 17.50
CA PRO A 438 3.44 -23.14 17.72
C PRO A 438 2.79 -22.18 18.72
N LEU A 439 3.53 -21.80 19.77
CA LEU A 439 3.05 -20.90 20.81
C LEU A 439 2.91 -19.46 20.25
N LEU A 440 3.88 -19.00 19.44
CA LEU A 440 3.81 -17.73 18.73
C LEU A 440 2.63 -17.68 17.75
N ALA A 441 2.45 -18.72 16.94
CA ALA A 441 1.35 -18.78 15.98
C ALA A 441 -0.01 -18.72 16.69
N ALA A 442 -0.19 -19.49 17.74
CA ALA A 442 -1.43 -19.48 18.52
C ALA A 442 -1.65 -18.13 19.24
N LEU A 443 -0.58 -17.49 19.74
CA LEU A 443 -0.65 -16.17 20.35
C LEU A 443 -1.11 -15.10 19.37
N ILE A 444 -0.51 -15.07 18.17
CA ILE A 444 -0.79 -14.04 17.13
C ILE A 444 -2.24 -14.17 16.62
N GLU A 445 -2.78 -15.38 16.50
CA GLU A 445 -4.19 -15.59 16.12
C GLU A 445 -5.19 -15.35 17.25
N SER A 446 -4.70 -15.19 18.48
CA SER A 446 -5.56 -15.09 19.65
C SER A 446 -5.66 -13.65 20.16
N ARG A 447 -6.52 -13.44 21.18
CA ARG A 447 -6.49 -12.20 21.96
C ARG A 447 -5.26 -12.19 22.86
N ASP A 448 -4.72 -10.99 23.09
CA ASP A 448 -3.63 -10.81 24.05
C ASP A 448 -4.04 -11.38 25.43
N PRO A 449 -3.26 -12.29 26.02
CA PRO A 449 -3.52 -12.83 27.35
C PRO A 449 -3.23 -11.82 28.46
N LEU A 450 -2.52 -10.70 28.17
CA LEU A 450 -2.16 -9.69 29.15
C LEU A 450 -3.06 -8.44 29.05
N PRO A 451 -3.13 -7.59 30.08
CA PRO A 451 -3.85 -6.33 30.07
C PRO A 451 -3.34 -5.36 29.00
N ARG A 452 -4.19 -4.40 28.56
CA ARG A 452 -3.89 -3.44 27.49
C ARG A 452 -2.75 -2.45 27.78
N ASP A 453 -2.47 -2.21 29.04
CA ASP A 453 -1.40 -1.34 29.54
C ASP A 453 -0.04 -2.03 29.64
N THR A 454 0.01 -3.34 29.39
CA THR A 454 1.27 -4.09 29.33
C THR A 454 2.14 -3.59 28.16
N PRO A 455 3.48 -3.46 28.35
CA PRO A 455 4.41 -3.14 27.26
C PRO A 455 4.25 -4.05 26.05
N SER A 456 4.58 -3.56 24.88
CA SER A 456 4.37 -4.26 23.60
C SER A 456 5.26 -5.49 23.39
N ASP A 457 6.25 -5.73 24.25
CA ASP A 457 7.20 -6.85 24.14
C ASP A 457 6.50 -8.21 24.16
N ILE A 458 6.66 -8.97 23.08
CA ILE A 458 6.11 -10.33 22.93
C ILE A 458 6.73 -11.32 23.93
N THR A 459 7.96 -11.08 24.36
CA THR A 459 8.63 -11.93 25.36
C THR A 459 7.79 -12.07 26.62
N LEU A 460 7.16 -10.98 27.07
CA LEU A 460 6.27 -10.99 28.24
C LEU A 460 5.07 -11.93 28.05
N ARG A 461 4.52 -11.99 26.83
CA ARG A 461 3.40 -12.88 26.48
C ARG A 461 3.83 -14.33 26.50
N ILE A 462 5.01 -14.63 25.95
CA ILE A 462 5.58 -15.98 25.94
C ILE A 462 5.93 -16.44 27.35
N GLU A 463 6.54 -15.59 28.19
CA GLU A 463 6.77 -15.90 29.61
C GLU A 463 5.45 -16.22 30.35
N ALA A 464 4.42 -15.37 30.16
CA ALA A 464 3.11 -15.57 30.74
C ALA A 464 2.41 -16.86 30.26
N LEU A 465 2.62 -17.24 29.00
CA LEU A 465 2.07 -18.47 28.45
C LEU A 465 2.84 -19.70 28.96
N LYS A 466 4.16 -19.65 29.06
CA LYS A 466 4.97 -20.78 29.56
C LYS A 466 4.65 -21.08 31.02
N ASP A 467 4.72 -20.08 31.89
CA ASP A 467 4.44 -20.19 33.32
C ASP A 467 3.64 -19.00 33.88
N PRO A 468 2.28 -19.07 33.83
CA PRO A 468 1.43 -17.96 34.26
C PRO A 468 1.55 -17.62 35.74
N VAL A 469 1.84 -18.62 36.58
CA VAL A 469 1.92 -18.43 38.05
C VAL A 469 3.20 -17.66 38.38
N ARG A 470 4.34 -18.14 37.88
CA ARG A 470 5.63 -17.49 38.09
C ARG A 470 5.64 -16.08 37.50
N PHE A 471 5.02 -15.88 36.33
CA PHE A 471 4.87 -14.56 35.68
C PHE A 471 4.10 -13.59 36.57
N ALA A 472 2.91 -14.01 37.09
CA ALA A 472 2.06 -13.16 37.93
C ALA A 472 2.72 -12.79 39.27
N ASN A 473 3.66 -13.63 39.79
CA ASN A 473 4.44 -13.33 40.97
C ASN A 473 5.62 -12.39 40.76
N LYS A 474 6.16 -12.35 39.50
CA LYS A 474 7.34 -11.54 39.16
C LYS A 474 6.99 -10.21 38.48
N ARG A 475 5.83 -10.10 37.87
CA ARG A 475 5.42 -8.96 37.05
C ARG A 475 4.10 -8.36 37.58
N PRO A 476 3.89 -7.05 37.40
CA PRO A 476 2.66 -6.38 37.84
C PRO A 476 1.42 -6.73 37.01
N PHE A 477 1.58 -7.54 35.97
CA PHE A 477 0.52 -7.90 35.03
C PHE A 477 -0.03 -9.30 35.33
N LYS A 478 -1.35 -9.44 35.37
CA LYS A 478 -2.00 -10.75 35.59
C LYS A 478 -2.53 -11.33 34.30
N PRO A 479 -2.06 -12.52 33.87
CA PRO A 479 -2.56 -13.19 32.68
C PRO A 479 -4.02 -13.61 32.81
N ASN A 480 -4.77 -13.54 31.72
CA ASN A 480 -6.12 -14.10 31.67
C ASN A 480 -6.04 -15.62 31.49
N ASN A 481 -6.41 -16.37 32.52
CA ASN A 481 -6.31 -17.84 32.55
C ASN A 481 -7.09 -18.54 31.43
N ALA A 482 -8.27 -18.04 31.06
CA ALA A 482 -9.09 -18.65 30.00
C ALA A 482 -8.41 -18.49 28.63
N ILE A 483 -7.89 -17.27 28.31
CA ILE A 483 -7.16 -16.99 27.08
C ILE A 483 -5.87 -17.81 27.05
N THR A 484 -5.11 -17.82 28.14
CA THR A 484 -3.85 -18.59 28.25
C THR A 484 -4.08 -20.09 28.00
N LYS A 485 -5.12 -20.68 28.56
CA LYS A 485 -5.48 -22.09 28.32
C LYS A 485 -5.85 -22.34 26.88
N SER A 486 -6.63 -21.45 26.27
CA SER A 486 -7.03 -21.55 24.86
C SER A 486 -5.82 -21.51 23.93
N ILE A 487 -4.89 -20.54 24.14
CA ILE A 487 -3.67 -20.43 23.34
C ILE A 487 -2.80 -21.69 23.44
N LYS A 488 -2.59 -22.21 24.66
CA LYS A 488 -1.84 -23.44 24.88
C LYS A 488 -2.48 -24.67 24.22
N TYR A 489 -3.81 -24.74 24.23
CA TYR A 489 -4.55 -25.81 23.57
C TYR A 489 -4.38 -25.76 22.04
N GLU A 490 -4.55 -24.58 21.43
CA GLU A 490 -4.33 -24.43 19.98
C GLU A 490 -2.88 -24.68 19.60
N ALA A 491 -1.91 -24.21 20.37
CA ALA A 491 -0.49 -24.44 20.11
C ALA A 491 -0.15 -25.95 20.05
N LYS A 492 -0.72 -26.77 20.97
CA LYS A 492 -0.49 -28.23 21.02
C LYS A 492 -1.02 -28.96 19.77
N ARG A 493 -2.00 -28.38 19.07
CA ARG A 493 -2.60 -28.98 17.86
C ARG A 493 -1.80 -28.68 16.60
N LEU A 494 -0.90 -27.69 16.63
CA LEU A 494 -0.10 -27.31 15.49
C LEU A 494 1.07 -28.29 15.32
N LYS A 495 1.10 -28.99 14.18
CA LYS A 495 2.21 -29.87 13.84
C LYS A 495 3.44 -29.02 13.56
N HIS A 496 4.56 -29.34 14.21
CA HIS A 496 5.79 -28.59 14.10
C HIS A 496 7.01 -29.49 14.27
N ARG A 497 8.07 -29.19 13.53
CA ARG A 497 9.41 -29.77 13.70
C ARG A 497 10.33 -28.62 14.04
N PRO A 498 10.78 -28.50 15.31
CA PRO A 498 11.58 -27.37 15.74
C PRO A 498 12.96 -27.35 15.08
N THR A 499 13.42 -26.16 14.73
CA THR A 499 14.81 -25.85 14.36
C THR A 499 15.53 -25.19 15.55
N ASN A 500 16.80 -24.83 15.37
CA ASN A 500 17.59 -24.15 16.41
C ASN A 500 17.43 -22.62 16.40
N LEU A 501 16.42 -22.08 15.71
CA LEU A 501 16.19 -20.64 15.62
C LEU A 501 15.72 -20.08 16.95
N THR A 502 16.19 -18.87 17.27
CA THR A 502 15.75 -18.09 18.43
C THR A 502 14.28 -17.67 18.30
N LEU A 503 13.72 -17.10 19.35
CA LEU A 503 12.36 -16.54 19.33
C LEU A 503 12.25 -15.41 18.28
N ALA A 504 13.26 -14.54 18.19
CA ALA A 504 13.28 -13.42 17.26
C ALA A 504 13.42 -13.89 15.80
N GLU A 505 14.36 -14.78 15.54
CA GLU A 505 14.53 -15.40 14.22
C GLU A 505 13.26 -16.12 13.76
N THR A 506 12.64 -16.88 14.66
CA THR A 506 11.36 -17.56 14.40
C THR A 506 10.26 -16.57 14.02
N LEU A 507 10.14 -15.48 14.76
CA LEU A 507 9.12 -14.47 14.49
C LEU A 507 9.40 -13.69 13.19
N ALA A 508 10.67 -13.45 12.87
CA ALA A 508 11.08 -12.78 11.63
C ALA A 508 10.56 -13.53 10.39
N LEU A 509 10.56 -14.87 10.41
CA LEU A 509 10.04 -15.70 9.32
C LEU A 509 8.58 -15.39 8.95
N ALA A 510 7.79 -14.89 9.90
CA ALA A 510 6.39 -14.53 9.63
C ALA A 510 6.23 -13.09 9.09
N PHE A 511 7.16 -12.20 9.40
CA PHE A 511 7.00 -10.77 9.19
C PHE A 511 8.22 -10.09 8.52
N PRO A 512 8.69 -10.57 7.35
CA PRO A 512 9.84 -10.00 6.65
C PRO A 512 9.62 -8.52 6.26
N ASP A 513 8.38 -8.14 5.96
CA ASP A 513 7.96 -6.79 5.59
C ASP A 513 7.74 -5.86 6.79
N ARG A 514 7.87 -6.36 8.03
CA ARG A 514 7.63 -5.62 9.27
C ARG A 514 8.84 -5.57 10.20
N ILE A 515 10.01 -5.88 9.69
CA ILE A 515 11.27 -5.58 10.38
C ILE A 515 11.40 -4.06 10.43
N GLY A 516 11.52 -3.50 11.63
CA GLY A 516 11.58 -2.06 11.86
C GLY A 516 12.96 -1.59 12.24
N LEU A 517 13.46 -0.55 11.56
CA LEU A 517 14.68 0.17 11.94
C LEU A 517 14.28 1.50 12.61
N ARG A 518 14.83 1.75 13.81
CA ARG A 518 14.59 2.99 14.55
C ARG A 518 15.15 4.18 13.81
N ARG A 519 14.34 5.23 13.66
CA ARG A 519 14.76 6.51 13.08
C ARG A 519 15.62 7.30 14.07
N LYS A 520 16.51 8.12 13.55
CA LYS A 520 17.27 9.08 14.36
C LYS A 520 16.30 10.05 15.05
N GLY A 521 16.57 10.37 16.31
CA GLY A 521 15.76 11.27 17.15
C GLY A 521 15.29 10.61 18.44
N ASN A 522 14.61 11.38 19.32
CA ASN A 522 14.19 10.93 20.64
C ASN A 522 12.87 10.12 20.59
N ALA A 523 11.99 10.41 19.64
CA ALA A 523 10.72 9.70 19.52
C ALA A 523 10.94 8.23 19.08
N PRO A 524 10.15 7.26 19.63
CA PRO A 524 10.27 5.84 19.33
C PRO A 524 9.64 5.49 17.96
N ARG A 525 10.15 6.14 16.89
CA ARG A 525 9.69 6.00 15.51
C ARG A 525 10.56 5.06 14.72
N PHE A 526 9.92 4.26 13.89
CA PHE A 526 10.54 3.23 13.07
C PHE A 526 10.14 3.38 11.61
N ILE A 527 11.00 2.92 10.70
CA ILE A 527 10.65 2.59 9.33
C ILE A 527 10.65 1.07 9.21
N LEU A 528 9.61 0.50 8.62
CA LEU A 528 9.49 -0.93 8.40
C LEU A 528 10.14 -1.32 7.06
N SER A 529 10.61 -2.57 6.94
CA SER A 529 11.21 -3.11 5.71
C SER A 529 10.26 -3.04 4.49
N GLY A 530 8.96 -3.06 4.71
CA GLY A 530 7.95 -2.76 3.68
C GLY A 530 7.75 -1.27 3.37
N GLY A 531 8.59 -0.36 3.91
CA GLY A 531 8.57 1.09 3.62
C GLY A 531 7.65 1.93 4.49
N LYS A 532 6.88 1.35 5.42
CA LYS A 532 5.92 2.07 6.24
C LYS A 532 6.52 2.61 7.53
N GLY A 533 6.05 3.79 7.96
CA GLY A 533 6.36 4.35 9.28
C GLY A 533 5.54 3.68 10.39
N ALA A 534 6.17 3.46 11.54
CA ALA A 534 5.53 2.93 12.74
C ALA A 534 6.07 3.62 14.01
N VAL A 535 5.26 3.66 15.07
CA VAL A 535 5.60 4.35 16.32
C VAL A 535 5.10 3.57 17.53
N PHE A 536 5.92 3.50 18.58
CA PHE A 536 5.48 3.03 19.89
C PHE A 536 4.83 4.15 20.70
N ARG A 537 4.20 3.77 21.82
CA ARG A 537 3.89 4.72 22.87
C ARG A 537 5.19 5.24 23.48
N ASP A 538 5.20 6.50 23.93
CA ASP A 538 6.43 7.15 24.43
C ASP A 538 7.00 6.45 25.69
N ASP A 539 6.13 5.77 26.47
CA ASP A 539 6.47 5.03 27.70
C ASP A 539 6.89 3.56 27.46
N ASP A 540 6.88 3.10 26.21
CA ASP A 540 7.19 1.70 25.90
C ASP A 540 8.69 1.48 25.70
N THR A 541 9.30 0.75 26.61
CA THR A 541 10.74 0.45 26.60
C THR A 541 11.20 -0.35 25.40
N THR A 542 10.30 -1.09 24.74
CA THR A 542 10.62 -1.83 23.50
C THR A 542 11.04 -0.89 22.38
N GLY A 543 10.53 0.35 22.37
CA GLY A 543 10.86 1.39 21.41
C GLY A 543 12.30 1.92 21.45
N THR A 544 13.12 1.54 22.44
CA THR A 544 14.53 1.94 22.55
C THR A 544 15.46 1.10 21.66
N ASN A 545 15.02 -0.07 21.22
CA ASN A 545 15.82 -0.98 20.42
C ASN A 545 16.06 -0.46 19.00
N ARG A 546 17.23 -0.78 18.42
CA ARG A 546 17.57 -0.39 17.05
C ARG A 546 16.72 -1.11 16.02
N LEU A 547 16.54 -2.41 16.18
CA LEU A 547 15.74 -3.26 15.28
C LEU A 547 14.65 -3.99 16.05
N ILE A 548 13.50 -4.11 15.44
CA ILE A 548 12.32 -4.79 15.99
C ILE A 548 11.60 -5.58 14.90
N ILE A 549 10.76 -6.52 15.32
CA ILE A 549 9.76 -7.19 14.48
C ILE A 549 8.38 -6.74 14.99
N ALA A 550 7.64 -6.00 14.20
CA ALA A 550 6.29 -5.55 14.58
C ALA A 550 5.25 -6.58 14.15
N THR A 551 4.52 -7.16 15.10
CA THR A 551 3.50 -8.19 14.82
C THR A 551 2.09 -7.63 14.79
N ASP A 552 1.76 -6.70 15.70
CA ASP A 552 0.46 -6.03 15.76
C ASP A 552 0.61 -4.52 15.59
N LEU A 553 -0.12 -3.99 14.61
CA LEU A 553 -0.13 -2.61 14.18
C LEU A 553 -1.57 -2.13 14.05
N ASP A 554 -1.86 -0.87 14.38
CA ASP A 554 -3.23 -0.33 14.34
C ASP A 554 -3.75 -0.02 12.93
N GLY A 555 -2.94 -0.20 11.89
CA GLY A 555 -3.32 0.00 10.48
C GLY A 555 -3.48 1.46 10.05
N ASN A 556 -3.02 2.45 10.83
CA ASN A 556 -3.06 3.85 10.42
C ASN A 556 -2.26 4.07 9.13
N ALA A 557 -2.83 4.84 8.17
CA ALA A 557 -2.25 5.00 6.85
C ALA A 557 -0.91 5.78 6.84
N ARG A 558 -0.75 6.77 7.72
CA ARG A 558 0.46 7.61 7.78
C ARG A 558 1.55 6.98 8.65
N GLU A 559 1.24 6.67 9.90
CA GLU A 559 2.17 6.12 10.86
C GLU A 559 1.41 5.14 11.77
N ALA A 560 1.76 3.86 11.73
CA ALA A 560 1.04 2.82 12.46
C ALA A 560 1.51 2.77 13.92
N LYS A 561 0.56 2.66 14.87
CA LYS A 561 0.92 2.41 16.27
C LYS A 561 1.26 0.94 16.47
N ILE A 562 2.42 0.69 17.04
CA ILE A 562 2.90 -0.66 17.39
C ILE A 562 2.25 -1.08 18.69
N ARG A 563 1.55 -2.23 18.70
CA ARG A 563 0.90 -2.81 19.86
C ARG A 563 1.61 -4.04 20.39
N ALA A 564 2.30 -4.77 19.49
CA ALA A 564 3.12 -5.91 19.86
C ALA A 564 4.34 -5.98 18.92
N ALA A 565 5.51 -6.17 19.52
CA ALA A 565 6.78 -6.29 18.81
C ALA A 565 7.78 -7.11 19.61
N LEU A 566 8.83 -7.57 18.92
CA LEU A 566 9.96 -8.24 19.53
C LEU A 566 11.27 -7.59 19.03
N PRO A 567 12.22 -7.26 19.90
CA PRO A 567 13.57 -6.87 19.47
C PRO A 567 14.26 -7.99 18.67
N ILE A 568 15.04 -7.59 17.67
CA ILE A 568 15.88 -8.49 16.89
C ILE A 568 17.26 -7.85 16.69
N THR A 569 18.30 -8.64 16.68
CA THR A 569 19.65 -8.18 16.35
C THR A 569 19.91 -8.28 14.84
N GLN A 570 20.88 -7.51 14.34
CA GLN A 570 21.26 -7.59 12.93
C GLN A 570 21.85 -8.97 12.59
N ALA A 571 22.58 -9.61 13.52
CA ALA A 571 23.13 -10.95 13.33
C ALA A 571 22.02 -12.00 13.17
N GLU A 572 20.98 -11.96 14.02
CA GLU A 572 19.81 -12.84 13.87
C GLU A 572 19.09 -12.61 12.54
N LEU A 573 18.98 -11.34 12.11
CA LEU A 573 18.33 -11.02 10.83
C LEU A 573 19.15 -11.55 9.65
N VAL A 574 20.49 -11.45 9.69
CA VAL A 574 21.38 -12.02 8.67
C VAL A 574 21.31 -13.55 8.68
N ASN A 575 21.19 -14.18 9.84
CA ASN A 575 21.06 -15.65 9.92
C ASN A 575 19.80 -16.16 9.19
N VAL A 576 18.70 -15.40 9.23
CA VAL A 576 17.43 -15.79 8.58
C VAL A 576 17.35 -15.35 7.12
N TYR A 577 17.90 -14.19 6.79
CA TYR A 577 17.67 -13.49 5.51
C TYR A 577 18.96 -13.01 4.84
N GLY A 578 20.11 -13.65 5.13
CA GLY A 578 21.41 -13.24 4.59
C GLY A 578 21.40 -13.02 3.07
N ASP A 579 20.71 -13.89 2.33
CA ASP A 579 20.58 -13.80 0.87
C ASP A 579 19.70 -12.65 0.37
N GLN A 580 18.93 -11.99 1.25
CA GLN A 580 18.07 -10.86 0.91
C GLN A 580 18.69 -9.49 1.27
N PHE A 581 19.93 -9.51 1.78
CA PHE A 581 20.68 -8.29 1.99
C PHE A 581 21.33 -7.85 0.68
N GLU A 582 21.14 -6.58 0.36
CA GLU A 582 21.68 -5.97 -0.85
C GLU A 582 22.74 -4.93 -0.48
N ASP A 583 23.97 -5.11 -0.95
CA ASP A 583 24.99 -4.08 -0.92
C ASP A 583 24.85 -3.19 -2.16
N VAL A 584 24.39 -1.98 -1.97
CA VAL A 584 24.17 -0.98 -3.02
C VAL A 584 25.22 0.11 -2.89
N THR A 585 25.96 0.33 -3.97
CA THR A 585 26.84 1.50 -4.09
C THR A 585 26.10 2.61 -4.80
N LEU A 586 26.19 3.83 -4.27
CA LEU A 586 25.53 5.01 -4.79
C LEU A 586 26.55 6.14 -4.92
N CYS A 587 26.62 6.74 -6.08
CA CYS A 587 27.36 7.97 -6.30
C CYS A 587 26.46 8.96 -7.04
N GLU A 588 26.03 10.01 -6.36
CA GLU A 588 25.03 10.96 -6.88
C GLU A 588 25.31 12.38 -6.42
N TRP A 589 24.82 13.35 -7.17
CA TRP A 589 24.78 14.75 -6.74
C TRP A 589 23.66 14.95 -5.72
N SER A 590 24.02 15.49 -4.56
CA SER A 590 23.04 15.85 -3.52
C SER A 590 22.71 17.35 -3.62
N LYS A 591 21.54 17.69 -4.10
CA LYS A 591 21.05 19.09 -4.13
C LYS A 591 21.01 19.71 -2.73
N GLN A 592 20.61 18.94 -1.72
CA GLN A 592 20.50 19.42 -0.34
C GLN A 592 21.87 19.76 0.27
N ASN A 593 22.90 18.96 -0.04
CA ASN A 593 24.22 19.13 0.53
C ASN A 593 25.19 19.87 -0.41
N CYS A 594 24.74 20.21 -1.61
CA CYS A 594 25.55 20.81 -2.68
C CYS A 594 26.90 20.11 -2.89
N ARG A 595 26.88 18.75 -2.97
CA ARG A 595 28.11 17.97 -3.18
C ARG A 595 27.80 16.58 -3.72
N VAL A 596 28.80 15.96 -4.33
CA VAL A 596 28.75 14.55 -4.70
C VAL A 596 28.83 13.67 -3.44
N LEU A 597 27.84 12.80 -3.27
CA LEU A 597 27.80 11.77 -2.22
C LEU A 597 28.16 10.42 -2.83
N SER A 598 29.18 9.79 -2.31
CA SER A 598 29.52 8.39 -2.60
C SER A 598 29.26 7.56 -1.35
N ARG A 599 28.31 6.61 -1.45
CA ARG A 599 27.85 5.78 -0.33
C ARG A 599 27.85 4.30 -0.70
N LYS A 600 28.23 3.50 0.25
CA LYS A 600 28.01 2.04 0.26
C LYS A 600 26.96 1.76 1.32
N ARG A 601 25.82 1.18 0.89
CA ARG A 601 24.68 0.93 1.76
C ARG A 601 24.36 -0.55 1.77
N THR A 602 24.22 -1.11 2.96
CA THR A 602 23.65 -2.43 3.15
C THR A 602 22.16 -2.28 3.41
N LYS A 603 21.34 -2.82 2.51
CA LYS A 603 19.88 -2.73 2.58
C LYS A 603 19.24 -4.07 2.90
N PHE A 604 18.09 -3.99 3.58
CA PHE A 604 17.15 -5.09 3.71
C PHE A 604 15.75 -4.53 3.39
N GLY A 605 15.19 -4.87 2.24
CA GLY A 605 14.01 -4.23 1.70
C GLY A 605 14.19 -2.70 1.60
N GLN A 606 13.32 -1.94 2.26
CA GLN A 606 13.43 -0.46 2.29
C GLN A 606 14.34 0.07 3.42
N LEU A 607 14.89 -0.81 4.25
CA LEU A 607 15.77 -0.41 5.35
C LEU A 607 17.20 -0.21 4.86
N VAL A 608 17.80 0.89 5.24
CA VAL A 608 19.24 1.11 5.11
C VAL A 608 19.85 0.81 6.48
N LEU A 609 20.38 -0.41 6.62
CA LEU A 609 20.93 -0.89 7.89
C LEU A 609 22.31 -0.32 8.17
N ASP A 610 23.11 -0.16 7.12
CA ASP A 610 24.41 0.50 7.18
C ASP A 610 24.55 1.47 6.02
N ASP A 611 25.19 2.62 6.28
CA ASP A 611 25.42 3.69 5.30
C ASP A 611 26.81 4.28 5.55
N GLN A 612 27.77 3.81 4.80
CA GLN A 612 29.19 4.20 4.92
C GLN A 612 29.61 5.02 3.70
N ASN A 613 30.69 5.81 3.88
CA ASN A 613 31.33 6.42 2.73
C ASN A 613 31.96 5.35 1.85
N TRP A 614 31.65 5.38 0.56
CA TRP A 614 32.28 4.52 -0.43
C TRP A 614 33.65 5.09 -0.80
N GLN A 615 34.69 4.60 -0.13
CA GLN A 615 36.06 5.10 -0.28
C GLN A 615 36.60 4.83 -1.69
N ASP A 616 36.35 3.64 -2.20
CA ASP A 616 36.84 3.16 -3.49
C ASP A 616 35.85 3.49 -4.64
N CYS A 617 35.14 4.63 -4.54
CA CYS A 617 34.22 5.06 -5.59
C CYS A 617 35.01 5.33 -6.88
N PRO A 618 34.69 4.64 -7.99
CA PRO A 618 35.38 4.85 -9.27
C PRO A 618 35.33 6.31 -9.71
N PRO A 619 36.45 6.86 -10.20
CA PRO A 619 36.50 8.26 -10.65
C PRO A 619 35.42 8.63 -11.66
N ASN A 620 35.11 7.75 -12.60
CA ASN A 620 34.06 7.98 -13.60
C ASN A 620 32.69 8.17 -12.97
N ALA A 621 32.33 7.36 -11.95
CA ALA A 621 31.05 7.53 -11.25
C ALA A 621 30.98 8.88 -10.50
N SER A 622 32.08 9.30 -9.86
CA SER A 622 32.16 10.59 -9.19
C SER A 622 32.11 11.78 -10.18
N ASN A 623 32.77 11.64 -11.33
CA ASN A 623 32.79 12.65 -12.38
C ASN A 623 31.39 12.82 -12.99
N ALA A 624 30.72 11.71 -13.34
CA ALA A 624 29.36 11.74 -13.84
C ALA A 624 28.38 12.41 -12.85
N ALA A 625 28.47 12.05 -11.55
CA ALA A 625 27.65 12.69 -10.52
C ALA A 625 27.96 14.20 -10.37
N MET A 626 29.21 14.64 -10.60
CA MET A 626 29.56 16.05 -10.58
C MET A 626 29.05 16.78 -11.84
N CYS A 627 28.98 16.10 -13.01
CA CYS A 627 28.31 16.64 -14.17
C CYS A 627 26.83 16.92 -13.91
N ASP A 628 26.13 16.02 -13.19
CA ASP A 628 24.75 16.27 -12.74
C ASP A 628 24.67 17.49 -11.81
N GLY A 629 25.68 17.66 -10.98
CA GLY A 629 25.83 18.86 -10.15
C GLY A 629 25.97 20.15 -10.97
N VAL A 630 26.79 20.13 -12.03
CA VAL A 630 26.94 21.26 -12.93
C VAL A 630 25.63 21.53 -13.69
N ARG A 631 24.89 20.50 -14.12
CA ARG A 631 23.55 20.68 -14.72
C ARG A 631 22.57 21.34 -13.77
N ASP A 632 22.58 20.94 -12.51
CA ASP A 632 21.69 21.48 -11.48
C ASP A 632 22.03 22.93 -11.09
N LEU A 633 23.31 23.26 -11.01
CA LEU A 633 23.81 24.59 -10.65
C LEU A 633 23.85 25.56 -11.84
N GLY A 634 23.87 25.03 -13.05
CA GLY A 634 24.12 25.78 -14.30
C GLY A 634 25.61 26.03 -14.56
N LEU A 635 25.94 26.34 -15.82
CA LEU A 635 27.34 26.57 -16.28
C LEU A 635 28.03 27.76 -15.56
N GLN A 636 27.27 28.65 -14.95
CA GLN A 636 27.82 29.78 -14.18
C GLN A 636 28.61 29.33 -12.93
N CYS A 637 28.45 28.08 -12.46
CA CYS A 637 29.27 27.54 -11.37
C CYS A 637 30.72 27.24 -11.77
N LEU A 638 31.02 27.24 -13.08
CA LEU A 638 32.38 27.02 -13.60
C LEU A 638 33.20 28.30 -13.52
N PRO A 639 34.56 28.19 -13.43
CA PRO A 639 35.45 29.36 -13.29
C PRO A 639 35.62 30.08 -14.64
N TRP A 640 34.61 30.84 -15.05
CA TRP A 640 34.66 31.66 -16.24
C TRP A 640 35.60 32.86 -16.07
N THR A 641 36.87 32.66 -16.43
CA THR A 641 37.84 33.77 -16.49
C THR A 641 37.65 34.60 -17.75
N ASN A 642 38.06 35.84 -17.75
CA ASN A 642 38.00 36.70 -18.94
C ASN A 642 38.62 36.03 -20.19
N PRO A 643 39.79 35.35 -20.12
CA PRO A 643 40.34 34.63 -21.24
C PRO A 643 39.45 33.50 -21.78
N ALA A 644 38.74 32.77 -20.88
CA ALA A 644 37.83 31.72 -21.29
C ALA A 644 36.57 32.28 -21.96
N ILE A 645 36.05 33.39 -21.45
CA ILE A 645 34.90 34.10 -22.05
C ILE A 645 35.27 34.64 -23.42
N PHE A 646 36.43 35.27 -23.57
CA PHE A 646 36.88 35.77 -24.85
C PHE A 646 37.17 34.64 -25.85
N PHE A 647 37.75 33.55 -25.41
CA PHE A 647 37.97 32.40 -26.27
C PHE A 647 36.65 31.82 -26.79
N ARG A 648 35.67 31.63 -25.90
CA ARG A 648 34.35 31.18 -26.31
C ARG A 648 33.69 32.14 -27.30
N ALA A 649 33.72 33.41 -27.02
CA ALA A 649 33.17 34.43 -27.91
C ALA A 649 33.81 34.40 -29.29
N ARG A 650 35.15 34.19 -29.41
CA ARG A 650 35.84 34.02 -30.69
C ARG A 650 35.32 32.82 -31.47
N VAL A 651 35.15 31.68 -30.82
CA VAL A 651 34.66 30.43 -31.43
C VAL A 651 33.24 30.61 -31.92
N GLU A 652 32.35 31.11 -31.09
CA GLU A 652 30.95 31.33 -31.41
C GLU A 652 30.76 32.36 -32.53
N TRP A 653 31.56 33.44 -32.50
CA TRP A 653 31.52 34.44 -33.56
C TRP A 653 31.94 33.87 -34.90
N LEU A 654 33.01 33.04 -34.93
CA LEU A 654 33.49 32.41 -36.20
C LEU A 654 32.50 31.36 -36.67
N ARG A 655 31.90 30.57 -35.73
CA ARG A 655 30.83 29.59 -36.03
C ARG A 655 29.62 30.24 -36.68
N ALA A 656 29.23 31.41 -36.23
CA ALA A 656 28.12 32.17 -36.83
C ALA A 656 28.43 32.63 -38.26
N GLN A 657 29.72 32.70 -38.64
CA GLN A 657 30.14 33.09 -40.02
C GLN A 657 30.26 31.88 -40.98
N ASP A 658 30.84 30.75 -40.52
CA ASP A 658 31.26 29.64 -41.41
C ASP A 658 30.65 28.30 -41.01
N HIS A 659 30.03 28.14 -39.87
CA HIS A 659 29.47 26.88 -39.33
C HIS A 659 30.50 25.72 -39.19
N THR A 660 31.77 25.95 -39.34
CA THR A 660 32.85 24.94 -39.29
C THR A 660 33.44 24.75 -37.92
N MET A 661 33.10 25.64 -36.97
CA MET A 661 33.56 25.61 -35.59
C MET A 661 32.59 24.82 -34.70
N PRO A 662 33.09 24.15 -33.62
CA PRO A 662 32.23 23.49 -32.68
C PRO A 662 31.30 24.48 -31.96
N ASP A 663 30.10 23.99 -31.62
CA ASP A 663 29.09 24.75 -30.89
C ASP A 663 29.46 24.82 -29.40
N LEU A 664 29.83 25.99 -28.92
CA LEU A 664 30.12 26.29 -27.53
C LEU A 664 29.01 27.13 -26.85
N SER A 665 27.77 27.11 -27.37
CA SER A 665 26.60 27.71 -26.71
C SER A 665 26.34 27.10 -25.34
N ASP A 666 25.62 27.81 -24.45
CA ASP A 666 25.30 27.30 -23.12
C ASP A 666 24.47 26.02 -23.20
N GLU A 667 23.54 25.94 -24.15
CA GLU A 667 22.72 24.77 -24.41
C GLU A 667 23.60 23.57 -24.75
N ARG A 668 24.49 23.73 -25.73
CA ARG A 668 25.32 22.62 -26.21
C ARG A 668 26.37 22.18 -25.22
N LEU A 669 26.98 23.10 -24.51
CA LEU A 669 27.93 22.81 -23.43
C LEU A 669 27.24 22.05 -22.29
N SER A 670 26.01 22.44 -21.92
CA SER A 670 25.24 21.76 -20.87
C SER A 670 24.81 20.37 -21.28
N GLU A 671 24.40 20.15 -22.51
CA GLU A 671 24.04 18.83 -23.05
C GLU A 671 25.23 17.87 -23.08
N ASN A 672 26.40 18.35 -23.47
CA ASN A 672 27.58 17.51 -23.72
C ASN A 672 28.62 17.52 -22.60
N LEU A 673 28.24 17.81 -21.34
CA LEU A 673 29.17 17.84 -20.20
C LEU A 673 30.05 16.58 -20.08
N THR A 674 29.51 15.43 -20.42
CA THR A 674 30.21 14.15 -20.43
C THR A 674 31.41 14.09 -21.35
N ASN A 675 31.37 14.83 -22.48
CA ASN A 675 32.44 14.76 -23.47
C ASN A 675 33.59 15.75 -23.19
N TRP A 676 33.26 16.94 -22.71
CA TRP A 676 34.26 18.03 -22.62
C TRP A 676 34.67 18.32 -21.18
N LEU A 677 33.78 18.16 -20.19
CA LEU A 677 34.04 18.53 -18.79
C LEU A 677 34.35 17.30 -17.91
N GLU A 678 33.58 16.20 -18.04
CA GLU A 678 33.71 15.01 -17.20
C GLU A 678 35.15 14.47 -17.05
N PRO A 679 35.97 14.38 -18.13
CA PRO A 679 37.34 13.87 -18.00
C PRO A 679 38.24 14.71 -17.07
N HIS A 680 37.86 15.95 -16.81
CA HIS A 680 38.60 16.89 -15.98
C HIS A 680 38.09 17.02 -14.56
N LEU A 681 37.04 16.28 -14.17
CA LEU A 681 36.40 16.37 -12.85
C LEU A 681 37.00 15.42 -11.81
N THR A 682 38.06 14.69 -12.12
CA THR A 682 38.68 13.73 -11.19
C THR A 682 39.07 14.41 -9.89
N GLY A 683 38.50 13.91 -8.76
CA GLY A 683 38.73 14.46 -7.43
C GLY A 683 37.87 15.68 -7.08
N ILE A 684 37.05 16.18 -7.99
CA ILE A 684 36.16 17.32 -7.77
C ILE A 684 34.79 16.79 -7.32
N ARG A 685 34.38 17.15 -6.10
CA ARG A 685 33.13 16.67 -5.46
C ARG A 685 32.25 17.78 -4.91
N THR A 686 32.70 19.03 -5.02
CA THR A 686 31.97 20.22 -4.52
C THR A 686 32.09 21.37 -5.52
N PRO A 687 31.15 22.34 -5.53
CA PRO A 687 31.20 23.51 -6.39
C PRO A 687 32.50 24.33 -6.19
N ASP A 688 32.95 24.51 -4.94
CA ASP A 688 34.18 25.24 -4.66
C ASP A 688 35.43 24.61 -5.30
N ALA A 689 35.41 23.28 -5.42
CA ALA A 689 36.53 22.58 -6.07
C ALA A 689 36.56 22.77 -7.59
N LEU A 690 35.45 23.16 -8.24
CA LEU A 690 35.41 23.52 -9.65
C LEU A 690 36.32 24.72 -9.99
N ASN A 691 36.54 25.63 -9.02
CA ASN A 691 37.44 26.77 -9.19
C ASN A 691 38.91 26.38 -9.47
N LYS A 692 39.28 25.11 -9.26
CA LYS A 692 40.61 24.59 -9.60
C LYS A 692 40.76 24.22 -11.08
N LEU A 693 39.68 24.22 -11.85
CA LEU A 693 39.72 23.90 -13.27
C LEU A 693 40.31 25.03 -14.10
N ASP A 694 41.19 24.69 -15.02
CA ASP A 694 41.60 25.60 -16.08
C ASP A 694 40.58 25.49 -17.23
N LEU A 695 39.49 26.24 -17.09
CA LEU A 695 38.37 26.21 -18.03
C LEU A 695 38.82 26.61 -19.47
N LEU A 696 39.77 27.56 -19.60
CA LEU A 696 40.29 27.93 -20.89
C LEU A 696 40.97 26.76 -21.61
N LYS A 697 41.84 26.04 -20.89
CA LYS A 697 42.51 24.86 -21.44
C LYS A 697 41.51 23.78 -21.82
N ILE A 698 40.50 23.56 -20.99
CA ILE A 698 39.45 22.57 -21.25
C ILE A 698 38.67 22.92 -22.51
N LEU A 699 38.24 24.17 -22.67
CA LEU A 699 37.54 24.65 -23.88
C LEU A 699 38.44 24.59 -25.13
N ARG A 700 39.73 24.91 -25.01
CA ARG A 700 40.67 24.75 -26.13
C ARG A 700 40.80 23.31 -26.59
N ASN A 701 40.77 22.35 -25.69
CA ASN A 701 40.84 20.92 -26.00
C ASN A 701 39.60 20.38 -26.72
N THR A 702 38.50 21.12 -26.73
CA THR A 702 37.30 20.73 -27.53
C THR A 702 37.50 20.97 -29.02
N LEU A 703 38.50 21.79 -29.40
CA LEU A 703 38.84 22.08 -30.78
C LEU A 703 39.98 21.17 -31.25
N SER A 704 39.88 20.65 -32.46
CA SER A 704 40.95 19.96 -33.14
C SER A 704 42.09 20.94 -33.50
N TRP A 705 43.29 20.43 -33.78
CA TRP A 705 44.43 21.26 -34.17
C TRP A 705 44.12 22.15 -35.39
N ASN A 706 43.39 21.61 -36.40
CA ASN A 706 43.00 22.38 -37.59
C ASN A 706 42.02 23.51 -37.22
N GLU A 707 41.05 23.25 -36.35
CA GLU A 707 40.08 24.27 -35.90
C GLU A 707 40.78 25.36 -35.11
N GLN A 708 41.73 25.02 -34.24
CA GLN A 708 42.52 26.02 -33.48
C GLN A 708 43.32 26.88 -34.41
N LYS A 709 43.99 26.30 -35.39
CA LYS A 709 44.74 27.03 -36.44
C LYS A 709 43.80 27.96 -37.25
N THR A 710 42.63 27.46 -37.64
CA THR A 710 41.64 28.28 -38.38
C THR A 710 41.10 29.41 -37.49
N LEU A 711 40.84 29.16 -36.21
CA LEU A 711 40.44 30.18 -35.28
C LEU A 711 41.46 31.28 -35.12
N ASP A 712 42.76 30.92 -34.98
CA ASP A 712 43.83 31.91 -34.82
C ASP A 712 44.08 32.72 -36.11
N GLN A 713 43.84 32.14 -37.30
CA GLN A 713 43.97 32.84 -38.57
C GLN A 713 42.79 33.77 -38.86
N LEU A 714 41.55 33.30 -38.66
CA LEU A 714 40.34 33.99 -39.09
C LEU A 714 39.76 34.87 -37.99
N ALA A 715 39.91 34.49 -36.70
CA ALA A 715 39.48 35.26 -35.55
C ALA A 715 40.63 35.41 -34.55
N PRO A 716 41.69 36.16 -34.88
CA PRO A 716 42.82 36.35 -33.98
C PRO A 716 42.39 36.95 -32.67
N ASP A 717 43.10 36.64 -31.57
CA ASP A 717 42.82 37.20 -30.25
C ASP A 717 43.12 38.68 -30.12
N SER A 718 44.02 39.16 -30.97
CA SER A 718 44.49 40.56 -30.96
C SER A 718 45.03 40.95 -32.32
N ILE A 719 45.07 42.25 -32.60
CA ILE A 719 45.84 42.83 -33.70
C ILE A 719 46.98 43.63 -33.14
N THR A 720 48.02 43.78 -33.94
CA THR A 720 49.18 44.65 -33.57
C THR A 720 48.98 46.02 -34.16
N ALA A 721 48.86 47.02 -33.31
CA ALA A 721 48.85 48.42 -33.72
C ALA A 721 50.22 48.82 -34.32
N PRO A 722 50.29 49.85 -35.12
CA PRO A 722 51.55 50.35 -35.66
C PRO A 722 52.60 50.70 -34.58
N THR A 723 52.19 50.96 -33.36
CA THR A 723 53.11 51.19 -32.24
C THR A 723 53.67 49.86 -31.65
N GLY A 724 53.29 48.69 -32.18
CA GLY A 724 53.66 47.40 -31.61
C GLY A 724 52.80 46.98 -30.43
N THR A 725 51.71 47.71 -30.07
CA THR A 725 50.77 47.31 -29.03
C THR A 725 49.88 46.24 -29.54
N LYS A 726 49.76 45.15 -28.78
CA LYS A 726 48.69 44.13 -29.01
C LYS A 726 47.35 44.66 -28.49
N LEU A 727 46.40 44.79 -29.37
CA LEU A 727 45.05 45.27 -29.12
C LEU A 727 44.12 44.05 -29.12
N PRO A 728 43.56 43.67 -27.97
CA PRO A 728 42.62 42.54 -27.90
C PRO A 728 41.35 42.84 -28.71
N ILE A 729 40.86 41.85 -29.44
CA ILE A 729 39.61 41.97 -30.17
C ILE A 729 38.49 41.38 -29.32
N ASP A 730 37.45 42.16 -29.07
CA ASP A 730 36.24 41.76 -28.41
C ASP A 730 35.23 41.21 -29.43
N TYR A 731 34.99 39.89 -29.36
CA TYR A 731 34.05 39.16 -30.23
C TYR A 731 32.66 38.98 -29.56
N GLY A 732 32.40 39.67 -28.47
CA GLY A 732 31.11 39.52 -27.75
C GLY A 732 29.90 40.16 -28.44
N ALA A 733 30.12 40.82 -29.58
CA ALA A 733 29.08 41.43 -30.39
C ALA A 733 29.12 40.90 -31.82
N ALA A 734 28.04 41.11 -32.58
CA ALA A 734 27.94 40.65 -33.98
C ALA A 734 29.09 41.21 -34.87
N GLN A 735 29.51 42.44 -34.59
CA GLN A 735 30.71 43.05 -35.22
C GLN A 735 31.82 43.14 -34.14
N PRO A 736 32.92 42.43 -34.34
CA PRO A 736 34.05 42.47 -33.41
C PRO A 736 34.65 43.87 -33.32
N LYS A 737 35.05 44.24 -32.11
CA LYS A 737 35.54 45.59 -31.83
C LYS A 737 36.92 45.61 -31.17
N ILE A 738 37.64 46.68 -31.40
CA ILE A 738 38.88 47.01 -30.72
C ILE A 738 38.79 48.42 -30.14
N ALA A 739 39.40 48.64 -28.99
CA ALA A 739 39.50 49.96 -28.36
C ALA A 739 40.99 50.43 -28.35
N VAL A 740 41.27 51.53 -28.96
CA VAL A 740 42.67 52.01 -29.13
C VAL A 740 42.75 53.49 -29.11
N ARG A 741 43.84 54.04 -28.57
CA ARG A 741 44.11 55.48 -28.65
C ARG A 741 44.37 55.88 -30.10
N LEU A 742 43.66 56.89 -30.55
CA LEU A 742 43.74 57.35 -31.95
C LEU A 742 45.19 57.52 -32.44
N GLN A 743 46.10 58.02 -31.59
CA GLN A 743 47.53 58.25 -31.99
C GLN A 743 48.34 56.97 -32.18
N GLU A 744 47.86 55.84 -31.64
CA GLU A 744 48.50 54.54 -31.84
C GLU A 744 48.25 53.98 -33.24
N LEU A 745 47.23 54.51 -33.96
CA LEU A 745 46.86 54.12 -35.32
C LEU A 745 47.42 55.01 -36.39
N PHE A 746 48.19 56.08 -36.05
CA PHE A 746 48.80 56.92 -37.05
C PHE A 746 49.71 56.10 -37.96
N GLY A 747 49.75 56.44 -39.27
CA GLY A 747 50.41 55.66 -40.29
C GLY A 747 49.67 54.44 -40.82
N MET A 748 48.55 54.07 -40.17
CA MET A 748 47.75 52.93 -40.63
C MET A 748 46.74 53.30 -41.71
N THR A 749 47.00 52.77 -42.96
CA THR A 749 46.24 53.11 -44.14
C THR A 749 45.25 51.99 -44.53
N THR A 750 45.31 50.84 -43.85
CA THR A 750 44.43 49.73 -44.11
C THR A 750 43.54 49.50 -42.86
N HIS A 751 42.25 49.16 -43.10
CA HIS A 751 41.34 48.83 -42.04
C HIS A 751 41.49 47.36 -41.59
N PRO A 752 41.61 47.03 -40.34
CA PRO A 752 41.73 45.66 -39.86
C PRO A 752 40.40 44.88 -40.06
N THR A 753 40.51 43.63 -40.42
CA THR A 753 39.38 42.76 -40.74
C THR A 753 39.52 41.43 -40.02
N ALA A 754 38.38 40.74 -39.77
CA ALA A 754 38.32 39.41 -39.22
C ALA A 754 37.33 38.51 -40.00
N GLY A 755 37.48 37.20 -39.89
CA GLY A 755 36.63 36.20 -40.49
C GLY A 755 37.00 35.90 -41.98
N SER A 756 36.43 34.82 -42.52
CA SER A 756 36.61 34.42 -43.91
C SER A 756 36.11 35.46 -44.92
N LYS A 757 35.09 36.21 -44.56
CA LYS A 757 34.51 37.30 -45.37
C LYS A 757 35.21 38.62 -45.18
N ARG A 758 36.32 38.67 -44.41
CA ARG A 758 37.07 39.88 -44.09
C ARG A 758 36.22 41.04 -43.61
N LEU A 759 35.36 40.73 -42.61
CA LEU A 759 34.49 41.75 -41.99
C LEU A 759 35.34 42.83 -41.32
N PRO A 760 35.04 44.12 -41.51
CA PRO A 760 35.79 45.21 -40.87
C PRO A 760 35.51 45.17 -39.33
N LEU A 761 36.62 45.39 -38.58
CA LEU A 761 36.49 45.52 -37.12
C LEU A 761 35.91 46.90 -36.79
N LEU A 762 35.09 46.98 -35.76
CA LEU A 762 34.65 48.24 -35.22
C LEU A 762 35.77 48.81 -34.36
N ILE A 763 36.36 49.95 -34.77
CA ILE A 763 37.42 50.60 -34.02
C ILE A 763 36.81 51.67 -33.11
N GLU A 764 36.88 51.47 -31.80
CA GLU A 764 36.59 52.49 -30.85
C GLU A 764 37.84 53.35 -30.58
N LEU A 765 37.84 54.54 -31.19
CA LEU A 765 38.92 55.50 -31.07
C LEU A 765 38.88 56.16 -29.70
N LEU A 766 39.98 56.09 -28.98
CA LEU A 766 40.08 56.63 -27.62
C LEU A 766 40.99 57.91 -27.64
N SER A 767 40.58 58.82 -26.79
CA SER A 767 41.45 59.97 -26.45
C SER A 767 42.74 59.51 -25.75
N PRO A 768 43.74 60.40 -25.63
CA PRO A 768 44.95 60.14 -24.82
C PRO A 768 44.67 59.65 -23.39
N ALA A 769 43.56 60.13 -22.78
CA ALA A 769 43.10 59.69 -21.48
C ALA A 769 42.20 58.40 -21.52
N ARG A 770 42.17 57.70 -22.62
CA ARG A 770 41.40 56.47 -22.84
C ARG A 770 39.87 56.64 -22.73
N ARG A 771 39.34 57.81 -23.04
CA ARG A 771 37.90 58.04 -23.15
C ARG A 771 37.46 57.86 -24.57
N PRO A 772 36.31 57.25 -24.87
CA PRO A 772 35.77 57.12 -26.21
C PRO A 772 35.63 58.48 -26.89
N VAL A 773 36.04 58.59 -28.12
CA VAL A 773 35.95 59.80 -28.93
C VAL A 773 35.04 59.57 -30.11
N GLN A 774 35.28 58.47 -30.87
CA GLN A 774 34.49 58.12 -32.04
C GLN A 774 34.67 56.63 -32.31
N THR A 775 33.71 56.03 -33.03
CA THR A 775 33.81 54.67 -33.56
C THR A 775 33.86 54.73 -35.09
N THR A 776 34.65 53.81 -35.69
CA THR A 776 34.69 53.70 -37.14
C THR A 776 34.82 52.23 -37.55
N ALA A 777 34.13 51.86 -38.64
CA ALA A 777 34.31 50.62 -39.37
C ALA A 777 35.08 50.79 -40.66
N ASP A 778 35.56 51.99 -40.92
CA ASP A 778 36.41 52.32 -42.07
C ASP A 778 37.44 53.38 -41.68
N LEU A 779 38.65 52.94 -41.36
CA LEU A 779 39.71 53.81 -40.88
C LEU A 779 40.22 54.77 -41.95
N PRO A 780 40.47 54.35 -43.24
CA PRO A 780 40.83 55.27 -44.33
C PRO A 780 39.80 56.36 -44.54
N ASN A 781 38.51 56.03 -44.55
CA ASN A 781 37.47 57.06 -44.71
C ASN A 781 37.41 57.99 -43.50
N PHE A 782 37.58 57.44 -42.24
CA PHE A 782 37.68 58.27 -41.06
C PHE A 782 38.83 59.29 -41.15
N TRP A 783 40.00 58.86 -41.64
CA TRP A 783 41.15 59.79 -41.84
C TRP A 783 40.86 60.91 -42.78
N SER A 784 40.13 60.68 -43.88
CA SER A 784 39.82 61.68 -44.88
C SER A 784 38.63 62.57 -44.58
N THR A 785 37.76 62.18 -43.69
CA THR A 785 36.50 62.90 -43.42
C THR A 785 36.44 63.37 -41.94
N SER A 786 36.13 62.56 -41.01
CA SER A 786 35.80 62.91 -39.64
C SER A 786 37.00 63.25 -38.72
N TYR A 787 38.21 62.86 -39.18
CA TYR A 787 39.41 63.09 -38.37
C TYR A 787 39.67 64.60 -38.17
N ALA A 788 39.38 65.48 -39.14
CA ALA A 788 39.54 66.90 -39.03
C ALA A 788 38.78 67.49 -37.83
N ASP A 789 37.56 67.06 -37.63
CA ASP A 789 36.74 67.56 -36.50
C ASP A 789 37.24 66.98 -35.17
N VAL A 790 37.58 65.73 -35.13
CA VAL A 790 38.17 65.07 -33.94
C VAL A 790 39.51 65.71 -33.56
N ARG A 791 40.32 66.01 -34.60
CA ARG A 791 41.59 66.72 -34.38
C ARG A 791 41.40 68.10 -33.72
N LYS A 792 40.43 68.87 -34.24
CA LYS A 792 40.14 70.21 -33.72
C LYS A 792 39.72 70.12 -32.26
N GLU A 793 38.85 69.23 -31.92
CA GLU A 793 38.38 69.00 -30.55
C GLU A 793 39.50 68.47 -29.64
N MET A 794 40.25 67.51 -30.02
CA MET A 794 41.27 66.84 -29.25
C MET A 794 42.51 67.76 -29.07
N ARG A 795 42.85 68.58 -30.06
CA ARG A 795 43.93 69.60 -29.95
C ARG A 795 43.61 70.59 -28.85
N GLY A 796 42.34 70.95 -28.68
CA GLY A 796 41.93 71.85 -27.61
C GLY A 796 42.07 71.20 -26.22
N ARG A 797 41.65 69.93 -26.10
CA ARG A 797 41.68 69.20 -24.80
C ARG A 797 43.05 68.60 -24.46
N TYR A 798 43.85 68.21 -25.44
CA TYR A 798 45.14 67.54 -25.27
C TYR A 798 46.23 68.20 -26.10
N PRO A 799 46.58 69.53 -25.90
CA PRO A 799 47.46 70.30 -26.76
C PRO A 799 48.91 69.79 -26.79
N ARG A 800 49.33 69.01 -25.79
CA ARG A 800 50.70 68.45 -25.68
C ARG A 800 50.90 67.18 -26.56
N HIS A 801 49.78 66.56 -27.04
CA HIS A 801 49.87 65.38 -27.91
C HIS A 801 49.96 65.79 -29.38
N PRO A 802 50.58 64.97 -30.29
CA PRO A 802 50.63 65.25 -31.70
C PRO A 802 49.22 65.07 -32.36
N TRP A 803 48.87 66.12 -33.15
CA TRP A 803 47.64 66.18 -33.93
C TRP A 803 47.97 66.61 -35.37
N PRO A 804 48.57 65.74 -36.22
CA PRO A 804 48.99 66.04 -37.59
C PRO A 804 47.80 66.45 -38.44
N GLU A 805 48.14 67.15 -39.62
CA GLU A 805 47.14 67.43 -40.63
C GLU A 805 46.76 66.16 -41.39
N ASP A 806 47.81 65.44 -41.76
CA ASP A 806 47.72 64.13 -42.39
C ASP A 806 48.16 63.03 -41.36
N PRO A 807 47.22 62.26 -40.78
CA PRO A 807 47.51 61.18 -39.81
C PRO A 807 48.14 59.95 -40.43
N THR A 808 48.05 59.80 -41.78
CA THR A 808 48.61 58.65 -42.54
C THR A 808 50.15 58.74 -42.74
N GLN A 809 50.72 59.95 -42.66
CA GLN A 809 52.13 60.18 -42.78
C GLN A 809 52.84 60.33 -41.43
N MET A 810 52.13 60.30 -40.38
CA MET A 810 52.68 60.47 -39.04
C MET A 810 53.07 59.16 -38.33
N GLU A 811 54.28 59.13 -37.77
CA GLU A 811 54.71 58.02 -36.96
C GLU A 811 53.73 57.79 -35.76
N PRO A 812 53.33 56.55 -35.48
CA PRO A 812 52.46 56.25 -34.40
C PRO A 812 53.13 56.50 -33.02
N THR A 813 52.37 56.94 -32.03
CA THR A 813 52.94 57.26 -30.69
C THR A 813 52.01 56.92 -29.54
N ARG A 814 52.63 56.56 -28.40
CA ARG A 814 51.93 56.33 -27.13
C ARG A 814 52.10 57.50 -26.16
N SER A 815 53.00 58.46 -26.46
CA SER A 815 53.40 59.49 -25.54
C SER A 815 53.15 60.90 -26.07
N VAL A 816 53.26 61.88 -25.19
CA VAL A 816 53.30 63.28 -25.54
C VAL A 816 54.59 63.54 -26.30
N LYS A 817 54.54 64.14 -27.48
CA LYS A 817 55.65 64.51 -28.43
C LYS A 817 56.93 63.68 -28.22
N PRO A 818 57.48 63.08 -29.29
CA PRO A 818 58.75 62.34 -29.19
C PRO A 818 59.82 63.33 -28.67
N LYS A 819 60.61 62.85 -27.68
CA LYS A 819 61.83 63.61 -27.31
C LYS A 819 62.68 63.67 -28.57
N LYS A 820 62.99 64.89 -28.98
CA LYS A 820 64.08 65.09 -29.99
C LYS A 820 65.30 64.34 -29.48
N LYS A 821 65.74 63.32 -30.19
CA LYS A 821 67.12 62.81 -30.02
C LYS A 821 68.03 63.92 -30.41
N ASN A 822 68.78 64.45 -29.41
CA ASN A 822 69.96 65.25 -29.71
C ASN A 822 70.98 64.35 -30.30
#